data_0be068148f175655267af15c4d08c5a2
#
_entry.id   0be068148f175655267af15c4d08c5a2
#
_cell.length_a   1.000
_cell.length_b   1.000
_cell.length_c   1.000
_cell.angle_alpha   90.00
_cell.angle_beta   90.00
_cell.angle_gamma   90.00
#
_symmetry.space_group_name_H-M   'P 1'
#
loop_
_entity.id
_entity.type
_entity.pdbx_description
1 polymer ?
#
loop_
_entity_poly.entity_id
_entity_poly.type
_entity_poly.pdbx_seq_one_letter_code
_entity_poly.pdbx_strand_id
1 'polypeptide(L)'
;MATFKPENNSFRVKEAMRLLLNLLSNFRGHVDDNDVFAAPATLLTNAEIRRWFEASVPEKTRREIERAECGRDTVSFRDCTSELLRCLWCVKGVRPALLERLRALRAPGRKGADPCGRRFDEFCALMRFDDLEREILLSCYLAWANLIAWPTCDSRSGGSPKRIEAIAMLADRSLPEVRAALAASAPLRRYGCLDSDFDFNGEIAEFLDGLSKEPLSSRLYRKDAEKPLPWAWFGPLATRHGALLRRLLAVGAGPANVLLYGEPGTGKTSFARALAAETGRTCYFVTQDPDGDRRGRRSAATRFGALRACDGGVDPDRSLVVVDEADDLLAVSDESDKGALNGALDSLRTPAIWICNASPRRMDESNRRRFDYSIRFDALTDAQRAGIWRNQIDRAGLSRVLPAAVAETWGARWPTSAGGIATVLRNVARLRPAAKDAPALVERLMEPHCELMGIREEDGRLRPAKDYSLEGLSLDSSVPLPRIVEAARAFRAELEAVESDRGVDAPRLNLLLSGPPGTGKTEFVKHLGAQIGAKVVVRMGSDLLSMFVGGTEENIARAFREAEAENAILFLDEVDGMLRARGMAQHSWEVTQVNELLHRMENFRGILVCATNHADDLDPATVRRFTFKVRFDYLKEEGKAIFFERMFGTALTARDRAELASIPDLAPGDFRTVRQSLRYLGSSPDAAALLRALREESDAKRSRGGRRERKLGF
;
A
#
# COMPACT_ATOMS: atom_id res chain seq x y z
N MET A 1 15.12 4.60 -35.56
CA MET A 1 14.04 4.27 -36.54
C MET A 1 14.48 3.06 -37.33
N ALA A 2 13.93 1.88 -37.05
CA ALA A 2 14.20 0.69 -37.85
C ALA A 2 13.40 0.83 -39.15
N THR A 3 14.11 0.85 -40.25
CA THR A 3 13.51 0.90 -41.59
C THR A 3 12.61 -0.32 -41.79
N PHE A 4 11.33 -0.07 -41.87
CA PHE A 4 10.29 -1.05 -42.11
C PHE A 4 10.52 -1.72 -43.47
N LYS A 5 10.73 -3.03 -43.49
CA LYS A 5 10.74 -3.82 -44.71
C LYS A 5 9.33 -4.35 -44.98
N PRO A 6 8.62 -3.88 -46.04
CA PRO A 6 7.22 -4.25 -46.29
C PRO A 6 7.02 -5.75 -46.54
N GLU A 7 8.06 -6.47 -46.90
CA GLU A 7 7.99 -7.90 -47.28
C GLU A 7 7.57 -8.85 -46.14
N ASN A 8 7.64 -8.42 -44.91
CA ASN A 8 7.37 -9.28 -43.74
C ASN A 8 5.99 -9.11 -43.10
N ASN A 9 5.11 -8.24 -43.59
CA ASN A 9 3.88 -7.90 -42.88
C ASN A 9 2.67 -7.72 -43.82
N SER A 10 2.25 -8.78 -44.49
CA SER A 10 1.07 -8.78 -45.37
C SER A 10 -0.23 -8.42 -44.64
N PHE A 11 -0.36 -8.75 -43.37
CA PHE A 11 -1.51 -8.39 -42.54
C PHE A 11 -1.65 -6.87 -42.41
N ARG A 12 -0.61 -6.15 -41.99
CA ARG A 12 -0.64 -4.69 -41.84
C ARG A 12 -1.04 -3.97 -43.09
N VAL A 13 -0.42 -4.32 -44.22
CA VAL A 13 -0.71 -3.66 -45.49
C VAL A 13 -2.12 -3.98 -45.95
N LYS A 14 -2.59 -5.21 -45.78
CA LYS A 14 -3.95 -5.63 -46.15
C LYS A 14 -4.99 -4.87 -45.31
N GLU A 15 -4.82 -4.82 -44.00
CA GLU A 15 -5.75 -4.14 -43.09
C GLU A 15 -5.68 -2.61 -43.26
N ALA A 16 -4.50 -2.03 -43.47
CA ALA A 16 -4.35 -0.62 -43.78
C ALA A 16 -5.07 -0.24 -45.10
N MET A 17 -4.99 -1.08 -46.11
CA MET A 17 -5.75 -0.88 -47.37
C MET A 17 -7.25 -0.96 -47.15
N ARG A 18 -7.74 -1.92 -46.34
CA ARG A 18 -9.16 -2.04 -46.01
C ARG A 18 -9.67 -0.79 -45.30
N LEU A 19 -8.96 -0.36 -44.25
CA LEU A 19 -9.32 0.85 -43.51
C LEU A 19 -9.24 2.12 -44.34
N LEU A 20 -8.21 2.24 -45.16
CA LEU A 20 -8.08 3.35 -46.12
C LEU A 20 -9.28 3.42 -47.07
N LEU A 21 -9.74 2.29 -47.61
CA LEU A 21 -10.91 2.24 -48.49
C LEU A 21 -12.18 2.67 -47.76
N ASN A 22 -12.35 2.32 -46.49
CA ASN A 22 -13.44 2.82 -45.68
C ASN A 22 -13.37 4.35 -45.54
N LEU A 23 -12.18 4.87 -45.15
CA LEU A 23 -11.95 6.30 -45.06
C LEU A 23 -12.29 7.03 -46.38
N LEU A 24 -11.70 6.60 -47.49
CA LEU A 24 -11.86 7.23 -48.79
C LEU A 24 -13.30 7.13 -49.34
N SER A 25 -14.05 6.12 -48.96
CA SER A 25 -15.47 5.96 -49.32
C SER A 25 -16.37 6.97 -48.60
N ASN A 26 -16.02 7.32 -47.37
CA ASN A 26 -16.80 8.20 -46.48
C ASN A 26 -16.29 9.65 -46.49
N PHE A 27 -15.02 9.88 -46.82
CA PHE A 27 -14.37 11.18 -46.75
C PHE A 27 -14.34 11.90 -48.11
N ARG A 28 -14.97 13.07 -48.19
CA ARG A 28 -15.03 13.90 -49.42
C ARG A 28 -14.15 15.15 -49.38
N GLY A 29 -13.41 15.34 -48.29
CA GLY A 29 -12.55 16.48 -48.04
C GLY A 29 -11.22 16.44 -48.80
N HIS A 30 -10.39 17.44 -48.55
CA HIS A 30 -9.00 17.50 -49.01
C HIS A 30 -8.13 16.67 -48.07
N VAL A 31 -7.20 15.91 -48.61
CA VAL A 31 -6.20 15.16 -47.82
C VAL A 31 -4.88 15.89 -47.94
N ASP A 32 -4.43 16.49 -46.88
CA ASP A 32 -3.18 17.29 -46.84
C ASP A 32 -1.95 16.46 -46.50
N ASP A 33 -2.14 15.28 -45.91
CA ASP A 33 -1.07 14.41 -45.49
C ASP A 33 -0.79 13.25 -46.48
N ASN A 34 0.45 13.16 -46.92
CA ASN A 34 0.90 12.11 -47.85
C ASN A 34 0.82 10.72 -47.23
N ASP A 35 0.97 10.63 -45.89
CA ASP A 35 1.02 9.36 -45.17
C ASP A 35 -0.33 8.63 -45.12
N VAL A 36 -1.44 9.33 -45.46
CA VAL A 36 -2.74 8.69 -45.69
C VAL A 36 -2.66 7.61 -46.75
N PHE A 37 -1.81 7.79 -47.76
CA PHE A 37 -1.60 6.84 -48.84
C PHE A 37 -0.36 5.94 -48.66
N ALA A 38 0.19 5.85 -47.46
CA ALA A 38 1.38 5.03 -47.21
C ALA A 38 1.17 3.56 -47.56
N ALA A 39 0.03 2.96 -47.20
CA ALA A 39 -0.26 1.56 -47.50
C ALA A 39 -0.30 1.25 -49.00
N PRO A 40 -1.08 1.98 -49.84
CA PRO A 40 -1.03 1.74 -51.29
C PRO A 40 0.32 2.09 -51.91
N ALA A 41 1.08 3.01 -51.35
CA ALA A 41 2.44 3.33 -51.83
C ALA A 41 3.43 2.18 -51.62
N THR A 42 3.13 1.22 -50.74
CA THR A 42 3.92 -0.03 -50.62
C THR A 42 3.61 -1.07 -51.70
N LEU A 43 2.47 -0.93 -52.34
CA LEU A 43 1.96 -1.89 -53.34
C LEU A 43 2.10 -1.39 -54.79
N LEU A 44 2.30 -0.12 -54.99
CA LEU A 44 2.38 0.53 -56.29
C LEU A 44 3.67 1.30 -56.46
N THR A 45 4.25 1.26 -57.64
CA THR A 45 5.34 2.13 -58.04
C THR A 45 4.83 3.40 -58.72
N ASN A 46 5.60 4.49 -58.68
CA ASN A 46 5.28 5.71 -59.45
C ASN A 46 5.01 5.44 -60.93
N ALA A 47 5.77 4.53 -61.52
CA ALA A 47 5.61 4.16 -62.94
C ALA A 47 4.28 3.44 -63.20
N GLU A 48 3.80 2.60 -62.26
CA GLU A 48 2.51 1.92 -62.41
C GLU A 48 1.34 2.88 -62.24
N ILE A 49 1.44 3.81 -61.28
CA ILE A 49 0.41 4.84 -61.08
C ILE A 49 0.32 5.76 -62.30
N ARG A 50 1.47 6.19 -62.84
CA ARG A 50 1.51 7.05 -64.02
C ARG A 50 0.91 6.35 -65.25
N ARG A 51 1.31 5.11 -65.54
CA ARG A 51 0.71 4.30 -66.64
C ARG A 51 -0.79 4.14 -66.46
N TRP A 52 -1.26 3.85 -65.25
CA TRP A 52 -2.69 3.77 -65.00
C TRP A 52 -3.38 5.13 -65.18
N PHE A 53 -2.81 6.22 -64.69
CA PHE A 53 -3.34 7.58 -64.82
C PHE A 53 -3.44 7.99 -66.28
N GLU A 54 -2.41 7.73 -67.10
CA GLU A 54 -2.38 7.99 -68.52
C GLU A 54 -3.42 7.19 -69.32
N ALA A 55 -3.65 5.95 -68.92
CA ALA A 55 -4.62 5.07 -69.55
C ALA A 55 -6.08 5.35 -69.14
N SER A 56 -6.31 5.78 -67.88
CA SER A 56 -7.66 5.84 -67.32
C SER A 56 -8.24 7.24 -67.19
N VAL A 57 -7.43 8.30 -67.34
CA VAL A 57 -7.87 9.70 -67.23
C VAL A 57 -7.81 10.41 -68.55
N PRO A 58 -8.91 11.04 -69.02
CA PRO A 58 -8.95 11.75 -70.27
C PRO A 58 -7.86 12.81 -70.38
N GLU A 59 -7.28 12.95 -71.62
CA GLU A 59 -6.17 13.86 -71.82
C GLU A 59 -6.47 15.31 -71.46
N LYS A 60 -7.72 15.78 -71.69
CA LYS A 60 -8.16 17.10 -71.26
C LYS A 60 -8.02 17.31 -69.74
N THR A 61 -8.43 16.35 -68.97
CA THR A 61 -8.35 16.36 -67.47
C THR A 61 -6.90 16.27 -67.04
N ARG A 62 -6.06 15.48 -67.76
CA ARG A 62 -4.62 15.41 -67.46
C ARG A 62 -3.93 16.76 -67.64
N ARG A 63 -4.18 17.44 -68.74
CA ARG A 63 -3.64 18.78 -68.98
C ARG A 63 -4.15 19.85 -68.07
N GLU A 64 -5.38 19.73 -67.53
CA GLU A 64 -5.93 20.62 -66.52
C GLU A 64 -5.22 20.43 -65.15
N ILE A 65 -4.89 19.18 -64.79
CA ILE A 65 -4.14 18.84 -63.56
C ILE A 65 -2.71 19.37 -63.64
N GLU A 66 -2.03 19.11 -64.74
CA GLU A 66 -0.66 19.58 -65.01
C GLU A 66 -0.55 21.12 -64.99
N ARG A 67 -1.58 21.83 -65.46
CA ARG A 67 -1.66 23.30 -65.44
C ARG A 67 -1.95 23.85 -64.03
N ALA A 68 -2.77 23.17 -63.26
CA ALA A 68 -3.09 23.57 -61.87
C ALA A 68 -1.90 23.45 -60.95
N GLU A 69 -0.98 22.55 -61.22
CA GLU A 69 0.21 22.30 -60.41
C GLU A 69 1.43 23.15 -60.77
N CYS A 70 1.49 23.71 -61.96
CA CYS A 70 2.57 24.63 -62.38
C CYS A 70 2.65 25.97 -61.59
N GLY A 71 1.73 26.24 -60.69
CA GLY A 71 1.65 27.47 -59.89
C GLY A 71 2.07 27.42 -58.45
N ARG A 72 2.43 26.26 -57.94
CA ARG A 72 2.92 26.08 -56.55
C ARG A 72 4.24 25.30 -56.56
N ASP A 73 5.23 25.84 -55.91
CA ASP A 73 6.60 25.37 -55.72
C ASP A 73 6.85 23.93 -56.17
N THR A 74 7.75 23.78 -57.13
CA THR A 74 8.25 22.52 -57.67
C THR A 74 9.03 21.73 -56.62
N VAL A 75 8.34 21.17 -55.64
CA VAL A 75 8.86 20.07 -54.85
C VAL A 75 8.60 18.79 -55.61
N SER A 76 9.65 18.15 -55.99
CA SER A 76 9.78 16.98 -56.81
C SER A 76 8.61 15.98 -56.74
N PHE A 77 7.64 16.12 -57.59
CA PHE A 77 6.58 15.15 -57.93
C PHE A 77 7.14 13.77 -58.31
N ARG A 78 8.46 13.60 -58.20
CA ARG A 78 9.19 12.54 -58.87
C ARG A 78 9.49 11.34 -57.97
N ASP A 79 9.47 11.50 -56.66
CA ASP A 79 10.11 10.48 -55.78
C ASP A 79 9.21 9.83 -54.72
N CYS A 80 7.99 10.31 -54.50
CA CYS A 80 7.11 9.75 -53.47
C CYS A 80 5.75 9.27 -54.02
N THR A 81 5.51 7.97 -53.95
CA THR A 81 4.26 7.33 -54.43
C THR A 81 3.03 7.78 -53.64
N SER A 82 3.14 7.99 -52.34
CA SER A 82 2.05 8.47 -51.50
C SER A 82 1.64 9.89 -51.85
N GLU A 83 2.58 10.76 -52.18
CA GLU A 83 2.32 12.11 -52.61
C GLU A 83 1.57 12.15 -53.94
N LEU A 84 2.00 11.33 -54.90
CA LEU A 84 1.31 11.21 -56.17
C LEU A 84 -0.14 10.73 -56.03
N LEU A 85 -0.38 9.75 -55.16
CA LEU A 85 -1.74 9.27 -54.86
C LEU A 85 -2.59 10.35 -54.17
N ARG A 86 -2.01 11.15 -53.27
CA ARG A 86 -2.66 12.26 -52.62
C ARG A 86 -3.07 13.34 -53.61
N CYS A 87 -2.17 13.74 -54.48
CA CYS A 87 -2.46 14.71 -55.52
C CYS A 87 -3.58 14.25 -56.44
N LEU A 88 -3.56 12.99 -56.89
CA LEU A 88 -4.63 12.39 -57.70
C LEU A 88 -5.98 12.34 -56.95
N TRP A 89 -5.96 12.08 -55.65
CA TRP A 89 -7.17 12.12 -54.81
C TRP A 89 -7.79 13.53 -54.72
N CYS A 90 -6.98 14.57 -54.72
CA CYS A 90 -7.45 15.94 -54.66
C CYS A 90 -8.20 16.37 -55.95
N VAL A 91 -8.05 15.65 -57.04
CA VAL A 91 -8.74 15.92 -58.30
C VAL A 91 -10.08 15.21 -58.34
N LYS A 92 -11.18 15.96 -58.21
CA LYS A 92 -12.55 15.42 -58.10
C LYS A 92 -12.91 14.43 -59.24
N GLY A 93 -12.50 14.71 -60.52
CA GLY A 93 -12.79 13.85 -61.64
C GLY A 93 -12.03 12.52 -61.65
N VAL A 94 -10.97 12.39 -60.91
CA VAL A 94 -10.11 11.18 -60.83
C VAL A 94 -10.47 10.27 -59.65
N ARG A 95 -11.06 10.83 -58.63
CA ARG A 95 -11.39 10.10 -57.38
C ARG A 95 -12.12 8.76 -57.61
N PRO A 96 -13.21 8.68 -58.39
CA PRO A 96 -13.91 7.41 -58.59
C PRO A 96 -13.02 6.33 -59.22
N ALA A 97 -12.27 6.69 -60.26
CA ALA A 97 -11.38 5.77 -60.93
C ALA A 97 -10.18 5.33 -60.04
N LEU A 98 -9.63 6.26 -59.24
CA LEU A 98 -8.59 5.95 -58.26
C LEU A 98 -9.12 5.02 -57.18
N LEU A 99 -10.32 5.25 -56.66
CA LEU A 99 -10.93 4.39 -55.65
C LEU A 99 -11.17 2.97 -56.22
N GLU A 100 -11.64 2.86 -57.45
CA GLU A 100 -11.78 1.56 -58.10
C GLU A 100 -10.44 0.86 -58.29
N ARG A 101 -9.39 1.58 -58.68
CA ARG A 101 -8.03 1.06 -58.77
C ARG A 101 -7.49 0.57 -57.44
N LEU A 102 -7.68 1.34 -56.37
CA LEU A 102 -7.27 0.95 -55.03
C LEU A 102 -8.02 -0.29 -54.55
N ARG A 103 -9.32 -0.42 -54.85
CA ARG A 103 -10.10 -1.63 -54.56
C ARG A 103 -9.58 -2.86 -55.32
N ALA A 104 -9.03 -2.69 -56.49
CA ALA A 104 -8.46 -3.78 -57.28
C ALA A 104 -7.08 -4.23 -56.79
N LEU A 105 -6.41 -3.45 -55.92
CA LEU A 105 -5.14 -3.84 -55.35
C LEU A 105 -5.34 -4.99 -54.34
N ARG A 106 -4.53 -6.03 -54.49
CA ARG A 106 -4.46 -7.12 -53.53
C ARG A 106 -3.13 -7.08 -52.82
N ALA A 107 -3.16 -6.99 -51.49
CA ALA A 107 -1.96 -7.20 -50.70
C ALA A 107 -1.40 -8.61 -50.96
N PRO A 108 -0.08 -8.76 -51.06
CA PRO A 108 0.55 -10.05 -51.27
C PRO A 108 0.15 -11.03 -50.17
N GLY A 109 -0.62 -12.07 -50.58
CA GLY A 109 -1.00 -13.16 -49.68
C GLY A 109 0.18 -14.13 -49.50
N ARG A 110 0.73 -14.26 -48.30
CA ARG A 110 1.60 -15.40 -47.95
C ARG A 110 0.75 -16.62 -47.65
N LYS A 111 1.18 -17.77 -48.15
CA LYS A 111 0.67 -19.08 -47.73
C LYS A 111 1.17 -19.31 -46.28
N GLY A 112 0.32 -19.05 -45.30
CA GLY A 112 0.62 -19.19 -43.86
C GLY A 112 0.07 -18.02 -43.06
N ALA A 113 -0.37 -18.24 -41.84
CA ALA A 113 -0.92 -17.19 -41.00
C ALA A 113 0.18 -16.16 -40.68
N ASP A 114 -0.10 -14.88 -40.97
CA ASP A 114 0.78 -13.76 -40.66
C ASP A 114 1.05 -13.67 -39.16
N PRO A 115 2.32 -13.66 -38.71
CA PRO A 115 2.63 -13.63 -37.28
C PRO A 115 2.08 -12.38 -36.54
N CYS A 116 2.04 -11.23 -37.21
CA CYS A 116 1.50 -10.01 -36.60
C CYS A 116 -0.02 -10.11 -36.44
N GLY A 117 -0.73 -10.59 -37.46
CA GLY A 117 -2.18 -10.80 -37.41
C GLY A 117 -2.57 -11.79 -36.32
N ARG A 118 -1.83 -12.89 -36.18
CA ARG A 118 -2.06 -13.85 -35.08
C ARG A 118 -1.86 -13.23 -33.72
N ARG A 119 -0.79 -12.46 -33.49
CA ARG A 119 -0.55 -11.75 -32.24
C ARG A 119 -1.62 -10.71 -31.95
N PHE A 120 -2.09 -10.00 -32.96
CA PHE A 120 -3.19 -9.05 -32.82
C PHE A 120 -4.49 -9.75 -32.42
N ASP A 121 -4.82 -10.85 -33.08
CA ASP A 121 -6.02 -11.66 -32.76
C ASP A 121 -5.94 -12.25 -31.34
N GLU A 122 -4.77 -12.78 -30.98
CA GLU A 122 -4.50 -13.30 -29.64
C GLU A 122 -4.63 -12.21 -28.57
N PHE A 123 -4.09 -11.03 -28.84
CA PHE A 123 -4.20 -9.90 -27.92
C PHE A 123 -5.66 -9.45 -27.74
N CYS A 124 -6.40 -9.27 -28.83
CA CYS A 124 -7.81 -8.90 -28.76
C CYS A 124 -8.66 -9.95 -28.03
N ALA A 125 -8.40 -11.24 -28.26
CA ALA A 125 -9.07 -12.33 -27.55
C ALA A 125 -8.73 -12.32 -26.06
N LEU A 126 -7.46 -12.11 -25.69
CA LEU A 126 -6.99 -12.00 -24.31
C LEU A 126 -7.67 -10.85 -23.56
N MET A 127 -7.77 -9.69 -24.21
CA MET A 127 -8.44 -8.49 -23.66
C MET A 127 -9.96 -8.56 -23.76
N ARG A 128 -10.50 -9.52 -24.51
CA ARG A 128 -11.93 -9.69 -24.79
C ARG A 128 -12.56 -8.43 -25.41
N PHE A 129 -11.89 -7.87 -26.38
CA PHE A 129 -12.43 -6.76 -27.14
C PHE A 129 -13.52 -7.22 -28.10
N ASP A 130 -14.56 -6.40 -28.20
CA ASP A 130 -15.61 -6.59 -29.20
C ASP A 130 -15.12 -6.17 -30.60
N ASP A 131 -15.98 -6.34 -31.63
CA ASP A 131 -15.63 -6.02 -33.02
C ASP A 131 -15.34 -4.53 -33.21
N LEU A 132 -16.04 -3.63 -32.50
CA LEU A 132 -15.82 -2.19 -32.60
C LEU A 132 -14.49 -1.79 -31.95
N GLU A 133 -14.24 -2.28 -30.73
CA GLU A 133 -12.99 -2.05 -29.99
C GLU A 133 -11.79 -2.56 -30.79
N ARG A 134 -11.92 -3.74 -31.41
CA ARG A 134 -10.92 -4.33 -32.27
C ARG A 134 -10.61 -3.45 -33.47
N GLU A 135 -11.63 -2.92 -34.18
CA GLU A 135 -11.46 -2.04 -35.37
C GLU A 135 -10.81 -0.71 -34.98
N ILE A 136 -11.22 -0.11 -33.88
CA ILE A 136 -10.60 1.12 -33.37
C ILE A 136 -9.13 0.88 -32.99
N LEU A 137 -8.86 -0.19 -32.27
CA LEU A 137 -7.50 -0.56 -31.85
C LEU A 137 -6.59 -0.79 -33.07
N LEU A 138 -7.09 -1.49 -34.07
CA LEU A 138 -6.38 -1.74 -35.32
C LEU A 138 -6.08 -0.43 -36.08
N SER A 139 -7.03 0.48 -36.12
CA SER A 139 -6.85 1.80 -36.73
C SER A 139 -5.74 2.59 -36.06
N CYS A 140 -5.74 2.62 -34.73
CA CYS A 140 -4.71 3.30 -33.93
C CYS A 140 -3.33 2.63 -34.07
N TYR A 141 -3.27 1.29 -34.07
CA TYR A 141 -2.02 0.55 -34.29
C TYR A 141 -1.40 0.81 -35.68
N LEU A 142 -2.22 0.80 -36.74
CA LEU A 142 -1.73 1.06 -38.09
C LEU A 142 -1.32 2.51 -38.29
N ALA A 143 -1.96 3.46 -37.61
CA ALA A 143 -1.52 4.85 -37.57
C ALA A 143 -0.18 4.99 -36.83
N TRP A 144 -0.01 4.32 -35.68
CA TRP A 144 1.26 4.26 -34.98
C TRP A 144 2.39 3.66 -35.83
N ALA A 145 2.06 2.63 -36.63
CA ALA A 145 3.00 2.00 -37.59
C ALA A 145 3.26 2.84 -38.87
N ASN A 146 2.75 4.05 -38.98
CA ASN A 146 2.84 4.95 -40.13
C ASN A 146 2.34 4.31 -41.44
N LEU A 147 1.36 3.44 -41.37
CA LEU A 147 0.69 2.86 -42.54
C LEU A 147 -0.62 3.57 -42.88
N ILE A 148 -1.16 4.33 -41.97
CA ILE A 148 -2.32 5.19 -42.13
C ILE A 148 -2.01 6.49 -41.37
N ALA A 149 -2.25 7.64 -42.02
CA ALA A 149 -2.24 8.92 -41.30
C ALA A 149 -3.67 9.39 -41.02
N TRP A 150 -3.81 10.16 -39.96
CA TRP A 150 -5.07 10.82 -39.69
C TRP A 150 -5.29 11.94 -40.70
N PRO A 151 -6.43 11.97 -41.41
CA PRO A 151 -6.69 13.07 -42.34
C PRO A 151 -6.78 14.38 -41.54
N THR A 152 -5.82 15.26 -41.76
CA THR A 152 -5.84 16.61 -41.22
C THR A 152 -6.77 17.47 -42.09
N CYS A 153 -7.91 17.84 -41.54
CA CYS A 153 -8.76 18.85 -42.15
C CYS A 153 -8.40 20.19 -41.52
N ASP A 154 -7.77 21.07 -42.27
CA ASP A 154 -7.52 22.50 -42.03
C ASP A 154 -6.96 22.87 -40.62
N SER A 155 -5.76 23.38 -40.59
CA SER A 155 -4.95 23.75 -39.43
C SER A 155 -5.51 24.84 -38.48
N ARG A 156 -6.75 25.28 -38.70
CA ARG A 156 -7.39 26.37 -37.94
C ARG A 156 -8.28 25.93 -36.80
N SER A 157 -8.53 24.65 -36.62
CA SER A 157 -9.31 24.15 -35.49
C SER A 157 -8.60 22.94 -34.89
N GLY A 158 -7.79 23.21 -33.87
CA GLY A 158 -7.07 22.18 -33.15
C GLY A 158 -7.99 21.22 -32.40
N GLY A 159 -7.56 19.98 -32.25
CA GLY A 159 -7.98 19.14 -31.20
C GLY A 159 -8.68 17.82 -31.55
N SER A 160 -8.76 17.02 -30.54
CA SER A 160 -9.32 15.68 -30.44
C SER A 160 -10.62 15.35 -31.23
N PRO A 161 -11.59 16.27 -31.47
CA PRO A 161 -12.81 15.92 -32.18
C PRO A 161 -12.58 15.35 -33.58
N LYS A 162 -11.61 15.91 -34.31
CA LYS A 162 -11.30 15.47 -35.67
C LYS A 162 -10.65 14.10 -35.74
N ARG A 163 -9.85 13.73 -34.74
CA ARG A 163 -9.23 12.40 -34.67
C ARG A 163 -10.27 11.30 -34.47
N ILE A 164 -11.27 11.56 -33.64
CA ILE A 164 -12.39 10.63 -33.41
C ILE A 164 -13.22 10.45 -34.70
N GLU A 165 -13.45 11.52 -35.46
CA GLU A 165 -14.14 11.45 -36.76
C GLU A 165 -13.36 10.59 -37.76
N ALA A 166 -12.04 10.76 -37.83
CA ALA A 166 -11.19 9.93 -38.69
C ALA A 166 -11.23 8.45 -38.30
N ILE A 167 -11.16 8.15 -36.97
CA ILE A 167 -11.30 6.78 -36.47
C ILE A 167 -12.67 6.19 -36.85
N ALA A 168 -13.75 6.97 -36.73
CA ALA A 168 -15.09 6.53 -37.13
C ALA A 168 -15.18 6.17 -38.60
N MET A 169 -14.58 6.99 -39.49
CA MET A 169 -14.52 6.72 -40.91
C MET A 169 -13.66 5.49 -41.26
N LEU A 170 -12.52 5.33 -40.60
CA LEU A 170 -11.63 4.17 -40.76
C LEU A 170 -12.33 2.87 -40.35
N ALA A 171 -12.97 2.87 -39.19
CA ALA A 171 -13.67 1.72 -38.64
C ALA A 171 -15.02 1.43 -39.34
N ASP A 172 -15.48 2.34 -40.22
CA ASP A 172 -16.82 2.28 -40.85
C ASP A 172 -17.94 2.15 -39.83
N ARG A 173 -17.91 3.05 -38.82
CA ARG A 173 -18.85 3.07 -37.70
C ARG A 173 -19.38 4.48 -37.45
N SER A 174 -20.49 4.57 -36.76
CA SER A 174 -21.09 5.86 -36.40
C SER A 174 -20.23 6.62 -35.37
N LEU A 175 -20.20 7.94 -35.49
CA LEU A 175 -19.45 8.79 -34.55
C LEU A 175 -19.88 8.62 -33.08
N PRO A 176 -21.17 8.46 -32.73
CA PRO A 176 -21.58 8.21 -31.36
C PRO A 176 -21.03 6.89 -30.79
N GLU A 177 -21.03 5.80 -31.55
CA GLU A 177 -20.48 4.49 -31.13
C GLU A 177 -18.98 4.60 -30.84
N VAL A 178 -18.23 5.23 -31.74
CA VAL A 178 -16.78 5.41 -31.57
C VAL A 178 -16.47 6.33 -30.39
N ARG A 179 -17.25 7.40 -30.19
CA ARG A 179 -17.10 8.24 -28.99
C ARG A 179 -17.33 7.46 -27.68
N ALA A 180 -18.32 6.60 -27.67
CA ALA A 180 -18.58 5.74 -26.52
C ALA A 180 -17.43 4.76 -26.25
N ALA A 181 -16.90 4.11 -27.29
CA ALA A 181 -15.78 3.18 -27.18
C ALA A 181 -14.43 3.85 -26.86
N LEU A 182 -14.30 5.16 -27.08
CA LEU A 182 -13.12 5.97 -26.77
C LEU A 182 -13.30 6.80 -25.49
N ALA A 183 -14.39 6.64 -24.76
CA ALA A 183 -14.58 7.31 -23.46
C ALA A 183 -13.47 6.91 -22.47
N ALA A 184 -13.15 7.77 -21.51
CA ALA A 184 -12.12 7.49 -20.51
C ALA A 184 -12.37 6.20 -19.72
N SER A 185 -13.65 5.86 -19.51
CA SER A 185 -14.08 4.64 -18.82
C SER A 185 -14.20 3.42 -19.73
N ALA A 186 -14.04 3.56 -21.06
CA ALA A 186 -14.16 2.46 -22.01
C ALA A 186 -12.91 1.56 -22.02
N PRO A 187 -13.02 0.27 -22.41
CA PRO A 187 -11.96 -0.72 -22.30
C PRO A 187 -10.63 -0.31 -22.93
N LEU A 188 -10.64 0.27 -24.13
CA LEU A 188 -9.42 0.65 -24.85
C LEU A 188 -8.54 1.64 -24.08
N ARG A 189 -9.15 2.59 -23.37
CA ARG A 189 -8.45 3.59 -22.55
C ARG A 189 -8.25 3.10 -21.12
N ARG A 190 -9.27 2.46 -20.55
CA ARG A 190 -9.23 1.90 -19.20
C ARG A 190 -8.08 0.92 -19.01
N TYR A 191 -7.80 0.09 -20.02
CA TYR A 191 -6.75 -0.94 -19.96
C TYR A 191 -5.40 -0.46 -20.53
N GLY A 192 -5.26 0.84 -20.78
CA GLY A 192 -4.00 1.43 -21.21
C GLY A 192 -3.57 1.08 -22.64
N CYS A 193 -4.48 0.61 -23.51
CA CYS A 193 -4.17 0.35 -24.89
C CYS A 193 -4.02 1.65 -25.71
N LEU A 194 -4.83 2.66 -25.35
CA LEU A 194 -4.80 4.00 -25.92
C LEU A 194 -4.68 5.04 -24.79
N ASP A 195 -3.96 6.12 -25.03
CA ASP A 195 -3.87 7.24 -24.09
C ASP A 195 -4.98 8.30 -24.28
N SER A 196 -4.84 9.46 -23.65
CA SER A 196 -5.81 10.57 -23.75
C SER A 196 -5.94 11.13 -25.15
N ASP A 197 -4.87 11.06 -25.93
CA ASP A 197 -4.79 11.55 -27.30
C ASP A 197 -5.06 10.44 -28.34
N PHE A 198 -5.46 9.26 -27.87
CA PHE A 198 -5.70 8.06 -28.64
C PHE A 198 -4.43 7.51 -29.32
N ASP A 199 -3.26 7.81 -28.77
CA ASP A 199 -2.01 7.22 -29.20
C ASP A 199 -1.91 5.79 -28.70
N PHE A 200 -1.41 4.93 -29.59
CA PHE A 200 -1.28 3.50 -29.32
C PHE A 200 -0.14 3.22 -28.35
N ASN A 201 -0.35 2.28 -27.45
CA ASN A 201 0.67 1.88 -26.48
C ASN A 201 1.87 1.21 -27.17
N GLY A 202 3.06 1.78 -27.00
CA GLY A 202 4.29 1.34 -27.65
C GLY A 202 4.72 -0.08 -27.29
N GLU A 203 4.51 -0.52 -26.05
CA GLU A 203 4.86 -1.87 -25.60
C GLU A 203 4.00 -2.94 -26.28
N ILE A 204 2.70 -2.65 -26.42
CA ILE A 204 1.78 -3.51 -27.17
C ILE A 204 2.21 -3.57 -28.63
N ALA A 205 2.61 -2.43 -29.21
CA ALA A 205 3.10 -2.36 -30.57
C ALA A 205 4.35 -3.20 -30.77
N GLU A 206 5.34 -3.11 -29.89
CA GLU A 206 6.56 -3.94 -29.95
C GLU A 206 6.25 -5.45 -29.91
N PHE A 207 5.28 -5.85 -29.09
CA PHE A 207 4.80 -7.22 -29.08
C PHE A 207 4.17 -7.62 -30.43
N LEU A 208 3.26 -6.80 -30.94
CA LEU A 208 2.59 -7.06 -32.23
C LEU A 208 3.61 -7.15 -33.37
N ASP A 209 4.64 -6.34 -33.32
CA ASP A 209 5.74 -6.32 -34.28
C ASP A 209 6.68 -7.50 -34.17
N GLY A 210 6.61 -8.25 -33.06
CA GLY A 210 7.51 -9.37 -32.79
C GLY A 210 8.92 -8.95 -32.42
N LEU A 211 9.08 -7.71 -31.95
CA LEU A 211 10.34 -7.19 -31.42
C LEU A 211 10.60 -7.72 -29.99
N SER A 212 9.53 -8.05 -29.28
CA SER A 212 9.62 -8.71 -27.98
C SER A 212 9.92 -10.21 -28.14
N LYS A 213 10.95 -10.70 -27.43
CA LYS A 213 11.30 -12.12 -27.37
C LYS A 213 10.39 -12.93 -26.45
N GLU A 214 9.69 -12.27 -25.53
CA GLU A 214 8.81 -12.90 -24.56
C GLU A 214 7.34 -12.81 -24.96
N PRO A 215 6.51 -13.80 -24.61
CA PRO A 215 5.07 -13.69 -24.77
C PRO A 215 4.52 -12.48 -24.02
N LEU A 216 3.51 -11.80 -24.56
CA LEU A 216 2.88 -10.67 -23.88
C LEU A 216 2.35 -11.04 -22.48
N SER A 217 1.83 -12.25 -22.35
CA SER A 217 1.33 -12.79 -21.08
C SER A 217 2.39 -12.78 -19.97
N SER A 218 3.66 -13.06 -20.29
CA SER A 218 4.73 -13.09 -19.27
C SER A 218 5.11 -11.70 -18.75
N ARG A 219 4.81 -10.63 -19.51
CA ARG A 219 4.98 -9.25 -19.07
C ARG A 219 3.81 -8.74 -18.23
N LEU A 220 2.60 -9.20 -18.52
CA LEU A 220 1.38 -8.74 -17.86
C LEU A 220 1.05 -9.52 -16.58
N TYR A 221 1.34 -10.82 -16.56
CA TYR A 221 1.14 -11.66 -15.39
C TYR A 221 2.08 -12.86 -15.41
N ARG A 222 2.33 -13.41 -14.24
CA ARG A 222 3.20 -14.59 -14.09
C ARG A 222 2.53 -15.67 -13.27
N LYS A 223 2.73 -16.91 -13.68
CA LYS A 223 2.43 -18.08 -12.84
C LYS A 223 3.39 -18.09 -11.67
N ASP A 224 2.87 -18.27 -10.46
CA ASP A 224 3.72 -18.37 -9.27
C ASP A 224 4.53 -19.67 -9.30
N ALA A 225 5.85 -19.53 -9.11
CA ALA A 225 6.79 -20.65 -9.04
C ALA A 225 7.26 -20.91 -7.60
N GLU A 226 6.92 -20.06 -6.64
CA GLU A 226 7.33 -20.22 -5.26
C GLU A 226 6.53 -21.34 -4.57
N LYS A 227 7.26 -22.18 -3.83
CA LYS A 227 6.62 -23.22 -3.03
C LYS A 227 5.80 -22.58 -1.91
N PRO A 228 4.49 -22.84 -1.82
CA PRO A 228 3.64 -22.28 -0.79
C PRO A 228 4.08 -22.72 0.61
N LEU A 229 3.81 -21.88 1.59
CA LEU A 229 3.98 -22.24 2.99
C LEU A 229 2.86 -23.20 3.41
N PRO A 230 3.12 -24.13 4.36
CA PRO A 230 2.08 -24.97 4.92
C PRO A 230 0.93 -24.13 5.50
N TRP A 231 -0.30 -24.49 5.19
CA TRP A 231 -1.49 -23.76 5.65
C TRP A 231 -1.55 -23.59 7.17
N ALA A 232 -1.15 -24.62 7.92
CA ALA A 232 -1.12 -24.62 9.38
C ALA A 232 -0.20 -23.51 9.98
N TRP A 233 0.76 -22.99 9.22
CA TRP A 233 1.66 -21.94 9.72
C TRP A 233 0.96 -20.59 9.92
N PHE A 234 -0.22 -20.40 9.32
CA PHE A 234 -1.02 -19.19 9.50
C PHE A 234 -1.90 -19.22 10.75
N GLY A 235 -1.86 -20.30 11.55
CA GLY A 235 -2.44 -20.42 12.87
C GLY A 235 -3.88 -19.89 12.97
N PRO A 236 -4.14 -18.85 13.82
CA PRO A 236 -5.48 -18.32 14.01
C PRO A 236 -6.17 -17.83 12.73
N LEU A 237 -5.43 -17.27 11.76
CA LEU A 237 -5.98 -16.85 10.47
C LEU A 237 -6.49 -18.05 9.67
N ALA A 238 -5.71 -19.13 9.61
CA ALA A 238 -6.11 -20.37 8.94
C ALA A 238 -7.34 -21.01 9.59
N THR A 239 -7.39 -21.04 10.92
CA THR A 239 -8.50 -21.62 11.68
C THR A 239 -9.78 -20.81 11.51
N ARG A 240 -9.68 -19.49 11.68
CA ARG A 240 -10.84 -18.57 11.67
C ARG A 240 -11.46 -18.39 10.28
N HIS A 241 -10.62 -18.27 9.25
CA HIS A 241 -11.06 -17.88 7.91
C HIS A 241 -11.02 -19.03 6.90
N GLY A 242 -10.24 -20.09 7.17
CA GLY A 242 -9.94 -21.13 6.18
C GLY A 242 -11.15 -21.91 5.69
N ALA A 243 -12.08 -22.29 6.56
CA ALA A 243 -13.28 -23.04 6.17
C ALA A 243 -14.17 -22.23 5.22
N LEU A 244 -14.35 -20.95 5.48
CA LEU A 244 -15.15 -20.06 4.65
C LEU A 244 -14.45 -19.77 3.32
N LEU A 245 -13.14 -19.48 3.34
CA LEU A 245 -12.38 -19.21 2.12
C LEU A 245 -12.33 -20.42 1.17
N ARG A 246 -12.17 -21.64 1.69
CA ARG A 246 -12.23 -22.85 0.88
C ARG A 246 -13.58 -23.02 0.19
N ARG A 247 -14.68 -22.65 0.84
CA ARG A 247 -16.01 -22.68 0.23
C ARG A 247 -16.20 -21.57 -0.80
N LEU A 248 -15.77 -20.36 -0.48
CA LEU A 248 -15.89 -19.19 -1.35
C LEU A 248 -15.06 -19.34 -2.64
N LEU A 249 -13.89 -19.95 -2.53
CA LEU A 249 -12.95 -20.15 -3.65
C LEU A 249 -12.98 -21.59 -4.19
N ALA A 250 -14.00 -22.38 -3.86
CA ALA A 250 -14.13 -23.74 -4.41
C ALA A 250 -14.24 -23.71 -5.94
N VAL A 251 -13.81 -24.80 -6.58
CA VAL A 251 -13.98 -24.96 -8.03
C VAL A 251 -15.47 -24.91 -8.37
N GLY A 252 -15.85 -24.07 -9.33
CA GLY A 252 -17.25 -23.87 -9.74
C GLY A 252 -18.07 -22.95 -8.83
N ALA A 253 -17.50 -22.33 -7.79
CA ALA A 253 -18.20 -21.35 -6.95
C ALA A 253 -18.42 -20.00 -7.63
N GLY A 254 -17.78 -19.76 -8.78
CA GLY A 254 -17.82 -18.49 -9.49
C GLY A 254 -16.70 -17.52 -9.06
N PRO A 255 -16.72 -16.28 -9.61
CA PRO A 255 -15.76 -15.26 -9.25
C PRO A 255 -15.98 -14.78 -7.82
N ALA A 256 -14.89 -14.45 -7.13
CA ALA A 256 -14.94 -13.85 -5.80
C ALA A 256 -13.74 -12.92 -5.63
N ASN A 257 -13.99 -11.72 -5.04
CA ASN A 257 -12.96 -10.75 -4.71
C ASN A 257 -12.66 -10.78 -3.21
N VAL A 258 -11.46 -11.21 -2.84
CA VAL A 258 -11.01 -11.26 -1.44
C VAL A 258 -9.95 -10.18 -1.20
N LEU A 259 -10.16 -9.34 -0.18
CA LEU A 259 -9.23 -8.30 0.22
C LEU A 259 -8.39 -8.74 1.41
N LEU A 260 -7.05 -8.75 1.26
CA LEU A 260 -6.10 -8.90 2.34
C LEU A 260 -5.46 -7.54 2.62
N TYR A 261 -5.62 -7.01 3.82
CA TYR A 261 -5.11 -5.67 4.15
C TYR A 261 -4.47 -5.62 5.54
N GLY A 262 -3.60 -4.66 5.76
CA GLY A 262 -2.94 -4.43 7.05
C GLY A 262 -1.43 -4.29 6.95
N GLU A 263 -0.73 -4.41 8.08
CA GLU A 263 0.70 -4.10 8.22
C GLU A 263 1.57 -4.80 7.16
N PRO A 264 2.56 -4.09 6.58
CA PRO A 264 3.49 -4.68 5.63
C PRO A 264 4.34 -5.79 6.27
N GLY A 265 4.68 -6.81 5.49
CA GLY A 265 5.52 -7.92 5.97
C GLY A 265 4.85 -8.93 6.90
N THR A 266 3.54 -8.84 7.12
CA THR A 266 2.76 -9.79 7.97
C THR A 266 2.43 -11.12 7.28
N GLY A 267 2.84 -11.29 6.01
CA GLY A 267 2.69 -12.55 5.29
C GLY A 267 1.46 -12.65 4.39
N LYS A 268 0.82 -11.53 4.02
CA LYS A 268 -0.36 -11.49 3.13
C LYS A 268 -0.15 -12.24 1.81
N THR A 269 0.96 -11.97 1.12
CA THR A 269 1.33 -12.61 -0.14
C THR A 269 1.57 -14.12 0.04
N SER A 270 2.24 -14.50 1.13
CA SER A 270 2.44 -15.93 1.47
C SER A 270 1.13 -16.64 1.81
N PHE A 271 0.19 -15.93 2.47
CA PHE A 271 -1.16 -16.45 2.76
C PHE A 271 -1.95 -16.68 1.46
N ALA A 272 -1.91 -15.75 0.51
CA ALA A 272 -2.56 -15.90 -0.78
C ALA A 272 -2.03 -17.14 -1.54
N ARG A 273 -0.71 -17.37 -1.55
CA ARG A 273 -0.09 -18.56 -2.13
C ARG A 273 -0.54 -19.86 -1.44
N ALA A 274 -0.54 -19.86 -0.11
CA ALA A 274 -0.96 -21.02 0.66
C ALA A 274 -2.45 -21.32 0.45
N LEU A 275 -3.29 -20.29 0.34
CA LEU A 275 -4.71 -20.41 0.06
C LEU A 275 -4.97 -20.97 -1.35
N ALA A 276 -4.20 -20.54 -2.36
CA ALA A 276 -4.27 -21.09 -3.70
C ALA A 276 -3.96 -22.61 -3.69
N ALA A 277 -2.91 -23.02 -2.98
CA ALA A 277 -2.55 -24.43 -2.83
C ALA A 277 -3.62 -25.23 -2.08
N GLU A 278 -4.17 -24.66 -1.00
CA GLU A 278 -5.22 -25.29 -0.18
C GLU A 278 -6.54 -25.47 -0.94
N THR A 279 -6.83 -24.60 -1.89
CA THR A 279 -8.01 -24.68 -2.77
C THR A 279 -7.75 -25.43 -4.07
N GLY A 280 -6.53 -25.96 -4.29
CA GLY A 280 -6.13 -26.67 -5.50
C GLY A 280 -6.05 -25.79 -6.74
N ARG A 281 -5.93 -24.47 -6.58
CA ARG A 281 -5.87 -23.49 -7.67
C ARG A 281 -4.43 -23.11 -8.00
N THR A 282 -4.15 -22.87 -9.27
CA THR A 282 -2.88 -22.29 -9.71
C THR A 282 -2.87 -20.80 -9.42
N CYS A 283 -1.84 -20.33 -8.73
CA CYS A 283 -1.69 -18.91 -8.38
C CYS A 283 -1.03 -18.13 -9.53
N TYR A 284 -1.62 -17.00 -9.90
CA TYR A 284 -1.07 -16.05 -10.87
C TYR A 284 -0.98 -14.66 -10.27
N PHE A 285 0.18 -14.03 -10.42
CA PHE A 285 0.41 -12.66 -9.98
C PHE A 285 0.30 -11.70 -11.15
N VAL A 286 -0.50 -10.66 -11.00
CA VAL A 286 -0.52 -9.52 -11.92
C VAL A 286 0.78 -8.75 -11.74
N THR A 287 1.48 -8.47 -12.83
CA THR A 287 2.77 -7.78 -12.79
C THR A 287 2.58 -6.33 -12.34
N GLN A 288 3.46 -5.88 -11.46
CA GLN A 288 3.67 -4.46 -11.16
C GLN A 288 4.54 -3.91 -12.30
N ASP A 289 4.27 -2.67 -12.73
CA ASP A 289 4.99 -2.06 -13.82
C ASP A 289 6.51 -2.02 -13.52
N PRO A 290 7.37 -2.72 -14.29
CA PRO A 290 8.79 -2.76 -14.01
C PRO A 290 9.54 -1.46 -14.33
N ASP A 291 8.96 -0.58 -15.16
CA ASP A 291 9.65 0.61 -15.68
C ASP A 291 9.28 1.92 -14.97
N GLY A 292 8.52 1.87 -13.88
CA GLY A 292 8.34 2.99 -12.95
C GLY A 292 8.26 4.38 -13.59
N ASP A 293 7.48 4.55 -14.66
CA ASP A 293 7.31 5.88 -15.26
C ASP A 293 6.63 6.79 -14.22
N ARG A 294 7.35 7.83 -13.81
CA ARG A 294 7.07 8.78 -12.73
C ARG A 294 5.75 9.58 -12.90
N ARG A 295 4.86 9.16 -13.80
CA ARG A 295 3.55 9.76 -14.05
C ARG A 295 2.43 8.78 -13.67
N GLY A 296 2.13 8.70 -12.39
CA GLY A 296 1.23 7.75 -11.70
C GLY A 296 -0.13 7.40 -12.34
N ARG A 297 -0.59 8.11 -13.37
CA ARG A 297 -1.86 7.82 -14.06
C ARG A 297 -1.74 6.70 -15.11
N ARG A 298 -0.58 6.56 -15.76
CA ARG A 298 -0.36 5.47 -16.74
C ARG A 298 -0.24 4.11 -16.04
N SER A 299 0.34 4.09 -14.84
CA SER A 299 0.53 2.87 -14.05
C SER A 299 -0.79 2.15 -13.72
N ALA A 300 -1.85 2.87 -13.31
CA ALA A 300 -3.12 2.24 -12.94
C ALA A 300 -3.81 1.58 -14.15
N ALA A 301 -3.91 2.28 -15.29
CA ALA A 301 -4.53 1.74 -16.51
C ALA A 301 -3.78 0.50 -17.02
N THR A 302 -2.45 0.51 -17.01
CA THR A 302 -1.61 -0.63 -17.39
C THR A 302 -1.82 -1.82 -16.46
N ARG A 303 -1.97 -1.60 -15.14
CA ARG A 303 -2.25 -2.66 -14.18
C ARG A 303 -3.66 -3.24 -14.34
N PHE A 304 -4.67 -2.42 -14.65
CA PHE A 304 -6.01 -2.92 -15.00
C PHE A 304 -5.99 -3.72 -16.29
N GLY A 305 -5.20 -3.31 -17.28
CA GLY A 305 -4.95 -4.08 -18.50
C GLY A 305 -4.29 -5.42 -18.22
N ALA A 306 -3.29 -5.45 -17.37
CA ALA A 306 -2.61 -6.67 -16.94
C ALA A 306 -3.55 -7.63 -16.18
N LEU A 307 -4.39 -7.09 -15.31
CA LEU A 307 -5.43 -7.87 -14.60
C LEU A 307 -6.43 -8.47 -15.60
N ARG A 308 -6.91 -7.66 -16.57
CA ARG A 308 -7.84 -8.12 -17.60
C ARG A 308 -7.24 -9.21 -18.47
N ALA A 309 -5.98 -9.04 -18.87
CA ALA A 309 -5.26 -10.03 -19.65
C ALA A 309 -5.04 -11.34 -18.85
N CYS A 310 -4.72 -11.24 -17.57
CA CYS A 310 -4.60 -12.41 -16.70
C CYS A 310 -5.94 -13.17 -16.62
N ASP A 311 -7.04 -12.47 -16.32
CA ASP A 311 -8.38 -13.06 -16.25
C ASP A 311 -8.85 -13.63 -17.60
N GLY A 312 -8.38 -13.06 -18.74
CA GLY A 312 -8.65 -13.56 -20.08
C GLY A 312 -7.84 -14.81 -20.45
N GLY A 313 -6.61 -14.89 -19.94
CA GLY A 313 -5.64 -15.91 -20.35
C GLY A 313 -5.55 -17.15 -19.45
N VAL A 314 -6.22 -17.14 -18.29
CA VAL A 314 -6.19 -18.27 -17.35
C VAL A 314 -7.54 -19.00 -17.30
N ASP A 315 -7.52 -20.25 -16.86
CA ASP A 315 -8.73 -21.03 -16.62
C ASP A 315 -9.38 -20.56 -15.31
N PRO A 316 -10.59 -19.97 -15.34
CA PRO A 316 -11.25 -19.41 -14.17
C PRO A 316 -11.50 -20.42 -13.07
N ASP A 317 -11.76 -21.67 -13.43
CA ASP A 317 -12.08 -22.72 -12.47
C ASP A 317 -10.84 -23.27 -11.74
N ARG A 318 -9.67 -23.17 -12.35
CA ARG A 318 -8.42 -23.73 -11.84
C ARG A 318 -7.41 -22.68 -11.38
N SER A 319 -7.73 -21.40 -11.52
CA SER A 319 -6.78 -20.33 -11.24
C SER A 319 -7.24 -19.44 -10.11
N LEU A 320 -6.29 -18.78 -9.48
CA LEU A 320 -6.47 -17.71 -8.50
C LEU A 320 -5.56 -16.54 -8.89
N VAL A 321 -6.14 -15.39 -9.12
CA VAL A 321 -5.40 -14.18 -9.49
C VAL A 321 -5.03 -13.40 -8.23
N VAL A 322 -3.79 -12.94 -8.13
CA VAL A 322 -3.31 -12.12 -7.02
C VAL A 322 -2.86 -10.77 -7.55
N VAL A 323 -3.50 -9.72 -7.04
CA VAL A 323 -3.12 -8.32 -7.28
C VAL A 323 -2.39 -7.83 -6.04
N ASP A 324 -1.07 -7.95 -6.05
CA ASP A 324 -0.22 -7.55 -4.91
C ASP A 324 0.08 -6.05 -4.95
N GLU A 325 0.31 -5.42 -3.78
CA GLU A 325 0.51 -3.98 -3.65
C GLU A 325 -0.55 -3.16 -4.40
N ALA A 326 -1.83 -3.51 -4.18
CA ALA A 326 -2.95 -2.88 -4.86
C ALA A 326 -3.31 -1.50 -4.28
N ASP A 327 -2.47 -0.93 -3.42
CA ASP A 327 -2.74 0.33 -2.70
C ASP A 327 -3.10 1.47 -3.64
N ASP A 328 -2.34 1.66 -4.72
CA ASP A 328 -2.56 2.72 -5.70
C ASP A 328 -3.84 2.50 -6.51
N LEU A 329 -4.19 1.24 -6.80
CA LEU A 329 -5.42 0.89 -7.51
C LEU A 329 -6.67 1.09 -6.65
N LEU A 330 -6.54 0.89 -5.33
CA LEU A 330 -7.66 0.92 -4.38
C LEU A 330 -7.86 2.30 -3.74
N ALA A 331 -6.84 3.16 -3.72
CA ALA A 331 -6.87 4.51 -3.12
C ALA A 331 -7.32 5.61 -4.08
N VAL A 332 -8.03 5.27 -5.13
CA VAL A 332 -8.37 6.19 -6.23
C VAL A 332 -9.29 7.31 -5.78
N SER A 333 -8.90 8.55 -6.10
CA SER A 333 -9.64 9.77 -5.78
C SER A 333 -10.49 10.33 -6.94
N ASP A 334 -10.15 9.98 -8.20
CA ASP A 334 -10.79 10.50 -9.40
C ASP A 334 -12.00 9.64 -9.83
N GLU A 335 -13.10 10.26 -10.26
CA GLU A 335 -14.32 9.55 -10.67
C GLU A 335 -14.11 8.57 -11.84
N SER A 336 -13.23 8.93 -12.79
CA SER A 336 -12.90 8.08 -13.94
C SER A 336 -12.23 6.77 -13.51
N ASP A 337 -11.33 6.86 -12.56
CA ASP A 337 -10.57 5.72 -12.05
C ASP A 337 -11.42 4.85 -11.11
N LYS A 338 -12.36 5.46 -10.35
CA LYS A 338 -13.37 4.72 -9.59
C LYS A 338 -14.23 3.83 -10.49
N GLY A 339 -14.65 4.36 -11.63
CA GLY A 339 -15.37 3.58 -12.65
C GLY A 339 -14.55 2.43 -13.21
N ALA A 340 -13.24 2.64 -13.40
CA ALA A 340 -12.32 1.60 -13.87
C ALA A 340 -12.16 0.46 -12.86
N LEU A 341 -11.94 0.79 -11.59
CA LEU A 341 -11.82 -0.20 -10.52
C LEU A 341 -13.12 -0.99 -10.33
N ASN A 342 -14.26 -0.29 -10.27
CA ASN A 342 -15.56 -0.93 -10.15
C ASN A 342 -15.82 -1.89 -11.31
N GLY A 343 -15.57 -1.45 -12.55
CA GLY A 343 -15.72 -2.31 -13.71
C GLY A 343 -14.76 -3.50 -13.73
N ALA A 344 -13.53 -3.34 -13.21
CA ALA A 344 -12.60 -4.45 -13.05
C ALA A 344 -13.11 -5.47 -12.04
N LEU A 345 -13.54 -5.03 -10.84
CA LEU A 345 -14.07 -5.90 -9.79
C LEU A 345 -15.32 -6.68 -10.24
N ASP A 346 -16.24 -5.99 -10.95
CA ASP A 346 -17.51 -6.58 -11.40
C ASP A 346 -17.36 -7.52 -12.63
N SER A 347 -16.27 -7.40 -13.41
CA SER A 347 -16.10 -8.13 -14.68
C SER A 347 -15.16 -9.33 -14.61
N LEU A 348 -14.51 -9.58 -13.48
CA LEU A 348 -13.64 -10.74 -13.30
C LEU A 348 -14.46 -12.04 -13.36
N ARG A 349 -13.88 -13.05 -14.00
CA ARG A 349 -14.41 -14.43 -14.02
C ARG A 349 -13.63 -15.34 -13.09
N THR A 350 -12.38 -15.00 -12.88
CA THR A 350 -11.45 -15.75 -12.02
C THR A 350 -11.47 -15.16 -10.63
N PRO A 351 -11.55 -15.97 -9.56
CA PRO A 351 -11.40 -15.48 -8.21
C PRO A 351 -10.10 -14.70 -8.04
N ALA A 352 -10.18 -13.57 -7.34
CA ALA A 352 -9.05 -12.65 -7.16
C ALA A 352 -8.78 -12.32 -5.69
N ILE A 353 -7.50 -12.30 -5.32
CA ILE A 353 -7.03 -11.80 -4.03
C ILE A 353 -6.34 -10.45 -4.26
N TRP A 354 -6.83 -9.45 -3.59
CA TRP A 354 -6.29 -8.10 -3.59
C TRP A 354 -5.52 -7.86 -2.31
N ILE A 355 -4.27 -7.45 -2.42
CA ILE A 355 -3.39 -7.23 -1.26
C ILE A 355 -3.05 -5.75 -1.17
N CYS A 356 -3.34 -5.12 -0.02
CA CYS A 356 -2.94 -3.75 0.25
C CYS A 356 -2.36 -3.59 1.66
N ASN A 357 -1.53 -2.56 1.81
CA ASN A 357 -0.89 -2.18 3.07
C ASN A 357 -1.65 -1.04 3.76
N ALA A 358 -2.43 -0.27 2.99
CA ALA A 358 -3.23 0.83 3.51
C ALA A 358 -4.51 0.35 4.22
N SER A 359 -5.03 1.20 5.10
CA SER A 359 -6.33 0.98 5.72
C SER A 359 -7.46 1.06 4.68
N PRO A 360 -8.46 0.16 4.69
CA PRO A 360 -9.62 0.23 3.83
C PRO A 360 -10.43 1.53 3.96
N ARG A 361 -10.23 2.31 5.02
CA ARG A 361 -10.85 3.63 5.18
C ARG A 361 -10.42 4.63 4.11
N ARG A 362 -9.27 4.41 3.45
CA ARG A 362 -8.82 5.21 2.31
C ARG A 362 -9.50 4.85 0.99
N MET A 363 -10.16 3.70 0.94
CA MET A 363 -10.94 3.29 -0.22
C MET A 363 -12.33 3.95 -0.19
N ASP A 364 -12.84 4.27 -1.37
CA ASP A 364 -14.23 4.69 -1.53
C ASP A 364 -15.19 3.59 -1.05
N GLU A 365 -16.32 3.98 -0.47
CA GLU A 365 -17.32 3.03 0.03
C GLU A 365 -17.89 2.14 -1.08
N SER A 366 -18.05 2.68 -2.29
CA SER A 366 -18.53 1.94 -3.45
C SER A 366 -17.59 0.79 -3.84
N ASN A 367 -16.27 1.00 -3.71
CA ASN A 367 -15.26 -0.01 -3.97
C ASN A 367 -15.25 -1.08 -2.88
N ARG A 368 -15.38 -0.66 -1.59
CA ARG A 368 -15.37 -1.60 -0.46
C ARG A 368 -16.51 -2.62 -0.51
N ARG A 369 -17.68 -2.21 -0.99
CA ARG A 369 -18.88 -3.08 -1.10
C ARG A 369 -18.74 -4.20 -2.15
N ARG A 370 -17.72 -4.15 -3.03
CA ARG A 370 -17.50 -5.14 -4.08
C ARG A 370 -16.55 -6.27 -3.69
N PHE A 371 -16.03 -6.21 -2.47
CA PHE A 371 -15.27 -7.31 -1.92
C PHE A 371 -16.20 -8.29 -1.19
N ASP A 372 -16.19 -9.54 -1.63
CA ASP A 372 -17.01 -10.62 -1.05
C ASP A 372 -16.52 -10.99 0.34
N TYR A 373 -15.22 -10.83 0.59
CA TYR A 373 -14.61 -11.11 1.88
C TYR A 373 -13.36 -10.26 2.11
N SER A 374 -13.11 -9.93 3.36
CA SER A 374 -11.92 -9.19 3.73
C SER A 374 -11.26 -9.76 4.98
N ILE A 375 -9.93 -9.78 4.98
CA ILE A 375 -9.11 -10.27 6.10
C ILE A 375 -8.10 -9.20 6.46
N ARG A 376 -8.10 -8.85 7.74
CA ARG A 376 -7.12 -7.95 8.30
C ARG A 376 -5.92 -8.73 8.79
N PHE A 377 -4.74 -8.28 8.43
CA PHE A 377 -3.45 -8.74 8.91
C PHE A 377 -2.90 -7.70 9.88
N ASP A 378 -3.08 -7.94 11.16
CA ASP A 378 -2.54 -7.10 12.22
C ASP A 378 -1.04 -7.37 12.42
N ALA A 379 -0.38 -6.53 13.21
CA ALA A 379 0.99 -6.76 13.63
C ALA A 379 1.12 -8.15 14.30
N LEU A 380 2.25 -8.81 14.05
CA LEU A 380 2.48 -10.14 14.58
C LEU A 380 2.67 -10.10 16.10
N THR A 381 2.00 -10.98 16.83
CA THR A 381 2.22 -11.18 18.27
C THR A 381 3.57 -11.86 18.53
N ASP A 382 4.07 -11.76 19.78
CA ASP A 382 5.32 -12.44 20.20
C ASP A 382 5.26 -13.95 19.91
N ALA A 383 4.13 -14.57 20.20
CA ALA A 383 3.91 -15.99 19.96
C ALA A 383 3.89 -16.33 18.46
N GLN A 384 3.27 -15.49 17.63
CA GLN A 384 3.27 -15.65 16.17
C GLN A 384 4.68 -15.48 15.60
N ARG A 385 5.43 -14.48 16.06
CA ARG A 385 6.83 -14.28 15.65
C ARG A 385 7.69 -15.46 16.07
N ALA A 386 7.54 -15.98 17.29
CA ALA A 386 8.24 -17.19 17.75
C ALA A 386 7.94 -18.39 16.85
N GLY A 387 6.68 -18.57 16.46
CA GLY A 387 6.28 -19.60 15.48
C GLY A 387 6.96 -19.42 14.12
N ILE A 388 7.01 -18.17 13.63
CA ILE A 388 7.69 -17.84 12.38
C ILE A 388 9.19 -18.10 12.48
N TRP A 389 9.86 -17.72 13.57
CA TRP A 389 11.27 -18.03 13.81
C TRP A 389 11.52 -19.52 13.72
N ARG A 390 10.78 -20.35 14.45
CA ARG A 390 10.90 -21.82 14.42
C ARG A 390 10.77 -22.37 13.00
N ASN A 391 9.71 -21.99 12.32
CA ASN A 391 9.40 -22.45 10.98
C ASN A 391 10.46 -22.02 9.94
N GLN A 392 10.97 -20.80 10.04
CA GLN A 392 11.98 -20.29 9.12
C GLN A 392 13.38 -20.86 9.41
N ILE A 393 13.73 -21.12 10.67
CA ILE A 393 14.96 -21.83 11.06
C ILE A 393 14.97 -23.22 10.42
N ASP A 394 13.85 -23.94 10.51
CA ASP A 394 13.72 -25.29 9.95
C ASP A 394 13.79 -25.25 8.41
N ARG A 395 13.06 -24.33 7.78
CA ARG A 395 13.08 -24.13 6.31
C ARG A 395 14.47 -23.76 5.78
N ALA A 396 15.23 -22.97 6.54
CA ALA A 396 16.60 -22.59 6.17
C ALA A 396 17.64 -23.70 6.43
N GLY A 397 17.22 -24.83 7.00
CA GLY A 397 18.12 -25.94 7.36
C GLY A 397 19.07 -25.61 8.52
N LEU A 398 18.69 -24.64 9.36
CA LEU A 398 19.50 -24.15 10.47
C LEU A 398 19.20 -24.82 11.81
N SER A 399 18.26 -25.78 11.88
CA SER A 399 17.80 -26.45 13.10
C SER A 399 18.92 -27.16 13.87
N ARG A 400 20.04 -27.49 13.19
CA ARG A 400 21.23 -28.09 13.84
C ARG A 400 22.13 -27.08 14.54
N VAL A 401 22.07 -25.80 14.14
CA VAL A 401 22.95 -24.73 14.65
C VAL A 401 22.21 -23.70 15.50
N LEU A 402 20.89 -23.63 15.35
CA LEU A 402 20.03 -22.73 16.14
C LEU A 402 19.01 -23.57 16.92
N PRO A 403 19.10 -23.61 18.26
CA PRO A 403 18.16 -24.38 19.08
C PRO A 403 16.75 -23.76 19.04
N ALA A 404 15.72 -24.58 19.10
CA ALA A 404 14.32 -24.11 19.05
C ALA A 404 13.96 -23.11 20.18
N ALA A 405 14.62 -23.19 21.32
CA ALA A 405 14.40 -22.30 22.47
C ALA A 405 14.70 -20.83 22.16
N VAL A 406 15.59 -20.50 21.22
CA VAL A 406 15.90 -19.11 20.87
C VAL A 406 14.72 -18.40 20.18
N ALA A 407 13.84 -19.14 19.54
CA ALA A 407 12.71 -18.59 18.78
C ALA A 407 11.75 -17.78 19.66
N GLU A 408 11.48 -18.22 20.88
CA GLU A 408 10.61 -17.52 21.82
C GLU A 408 11.26 -16.24 22.33
N THR A 409 12.55 -16.31 22.66
CA THR A 409 13.32 -15.13 23.10
C THR A 409 13.39 -14.08 21.99
N TRP A 410 13.69 -14.51 20.75
CA TRP A 410 13.81 -13.60 19.62
C TRP A 410 12.46 -13.06 19.15
N GLY A 411 11.39 -13.87 19.24
CA GLY A 411 10.03 -13.44 18.92
C GLY A 411 9.55 -12.30 19.82
N ALA A 412 9.91 -12.34 21.10
CA ALA A 412 9.60 -11.29 22.05
C ALA A 412 10.53 -10.07 21.97
N ARG A 413 11.82 -10.30 21.62
CA ARG A 413 12.84 -9.25 21.59
C ARG A 413 12.73 -8.36 20.34
N TRP A 414 12.48 -8.95 19.17
CA TRP A 414 12.45 -8.22 17.91
C TRP A 414 11.05 -8.20 17.28
N PRO A 415 10.32 -7.07 17.35
CA PRO A 415 9.01 -6.91 16.73
C PRO A 415 9.14 -6.72 15.20
N THR A 416 9.84 -7.65 14.54
CA THR A 416 10.09 -7.63 13.10
C THR A 416 9.08 -8.45 12.32
N SER A 417 8.98 -8.18 11.01
CA SER A 417 8.10 -8.87 10.10
C SER A 417 8.59 -10.28 9.73
N ALA A 418 7.69 -11.12 9.23
CA ALA A 418 8.04 -12.45 8.72
C ALA A 418 9.11 -12.39 7.60
N GLY A 419 9.05 -11.36 6.74
CA GLY A 419 10.05 -11.10 5.70
C GLY A 419 11.41 -10.75 6.26
N GLY A 420 11.46 -9.93 7.34
CA GLY A 420 12.70 -9.59 8.04
C GLY A 420 13.39 -10.83 8.62
N ILE A 421 12.62 -11.67 9.32
CA ILE A 421 13.12 -12.94 9.87
C ILE A 421 13.69 -13.82 8.75
N ALA A 422 12.96 -14.00 7.66
CA ALA A 422 13.41 -14.82 6.54
C ALA A 422 14.69 -14.28 5.89
N THR A 423 14.82 -12.95 5.79
CA THR A 423 16.02 -12.30 5.21
C THR A 423 17.25 -12.52 6.08
N VAL A 424 17.13 -12.32 7.39
CA VAL A 424 18.25 -12.56 8.32
C VAL A 424 18.68 -14.02 8.31
N LEU A 425 17.73 -14.97 8.41
CA LEU A 425 18.07 -16.40 8.41
C LEU A 425 18.67 -16.87 7.08
N ARG A 426 18.23 -16.30 5.96
CA ARG A 426 18.86 -16.55 4.63
C ARG A 426 20.33 -16.12 4.63
N ASN A 427 20.65 -14.98 5.21
CA ASN A 427 22.03 -14.51 5.33
C ASN A 427 22.85 -15.40 6.28
N VAL A 428 22.29 -15.83 7.39
CA VAL A 428 22.94 -16.79 8.30
C VAL A 428 23.24 -18.11 7.59
N ALA A 429 22.29 -18.63 6.81
CA ALA A 429 22.47 -19.85 6.04
C ALA A 429 23.59 -19.71 4.98
N ARG A 430 23.72 -18.52 4.34
CA ARG A 430 24.80 -18.23 3.39
C ARG A 430 26.18 -18.16 4.05
N LEU A 431 26.24 -17.61 5.27
CA LEU A 431 27.52 -17.44 6.02
C LEU A 431 27.99 -18.72 6.70
N ARG A 432 27.13 -19.73 6.84
CA ARG A 432 27.42 -21.06 7.42
C ARG A 432 28.21 -21.00 8.74
N PRO A 433 27.72 -20.33 9.79
CA PRO A 433 28.42 -20.21 11.07
C PRO A 433 28.52 -21.55 11.79
N ALA A 434 29.53 -21.68 12.66
CA ALA A 434 29.55 -22.78 13.62
C ALA A 434 28.38 -22.64 14.62
N ALA A 435 27.90 -23.76 15.16
CA ALA A 435 26.72 -23.77 16.05
C ALA A 435 26.86 -22.82 17.26
N LYS A 436 28.07 -22.69 17.81
CA LYS A 436 28.36 -21.79 18.95
C LYS A 436 28.23 -20.30 18.58
N ASP A 437 28.48 -19.94 17.30
CA ASP A 437 28.56 -18.56 16.84
C ASP A 437 27.25 -18.12 16.13
N ALA A 438 26.38 -19.08 15.78
CA ALA A 438 25.17 -18.84 15.00
C ALA A 438 24.17 -17.90 15.71
N PRO A 439 23.86 -18.02 17.01
CA PRO A 439 22.97 -17.09 17.69
C PRO A 439 23.52 -15.65 17.70
N ALA A 440 24.79 -15.46 18.00
CA ALA A 440 25.43 -14.15 17.99
C ALA A 440 25.44 -13.52 16.59
N LEU A 441 25.58 -14.34 15.54
CA LEU A 441 25.49 -13.85 14.16
C LEU A 441 24.08 -13.38 13.81
N VAL A 442 23.03 -14.10 14.25
CA VAL A 442 21.65 -13.67 14.06
C VAL A 442 21.43 -12.30 14.72
N GLU A 443 21.88 -12.12 15.96
CA GLU A 443 21.74 -10.85 16.70
C GLU A 443 22.46 -9.70 15.96
N ARG A 444 23.68 -9.93 15.53
CA ARG A 444 24.47 -8.94 14.75
C ARG A 444 23.83 -8.56 13.39
N LEU A 445 23.04 -9.45 12.80
CA LEU A 445 22.33 -9.17 11.55
C LEU A 445 20.96 -8.54 11.79
N MET A 446 20.35 -8.81 12.94
CA MET A 446 19.08 -8.20 13.33
C MET A 446 19.21 -6.73 13.71
N GLU A 447 20.29 -6.33 14.39
CA GLU A 447 20.51 -4.94 14.80
C GLU A 447 20.42 -3.94 13.63
N PRO A 448 21.22 -4.05 12.56
CA PRO A 448 21.13 -3.13 11.43
C PRO A 448 19.81 -3.29 10.63
N HIS A 449 19.21 -4.48 10.64
CA HIS A 449 17.90 -4.67 10.03
C HIS A 449 16.82 -3.90 10.79
N CYS A 450 16.81 -3.97 12.12
CA CYS A 450 15.89 -3.22 12.96
C CYS A 450 16.11 -1.72 12.83
N GLU A 451 17.35 -1.25 12.81
CA GLU A 451 17.70 0.15 12.62
C GLU A 451 17.19 0.68 11.26
N LEU A 452 17.43 -0.05 10.17
CA LEU A 452 16.94 0.29 8.83
C LEU A 452 15.43 0.39 8.77
N MET A 453 14.72 -0.50 9.47
CA MET A 453 13.26 -0.54 9.49
C MET A 453 12.62 0.38 10.54
N GLY A 454 13.43 1.13 11.31
CA GLY A 454 12.94 1.96 12.41
C GLY A 454 12.32 1.18 13.57
N ILE A 455 12.65 -0.11 13.67
CA ILE A 455 12.15 -1.01 14.72
C ILE A 455 13.02 -0.82 15.96
N ARG A 456 12.41 -0.43 17.07
CA ARG A 456 13.10 -0.43 18.37
C ARG A 456 13.06 -1.83 18.95
N GLU A 457 14.19 -2.30 19.47
CA GLU A 457 14.22 -3.51 20.30
C GLU A 457 13.21 -3.34 21.44
N GLU A 458 12.28 -4.25 21.53
CA GLU A 458 11.46 -4.36 22.73
C GLU A 458 12.22 -5.26 23.69
N ASP A 459 12.69 -4.67 24.81
CA ASP A 459 13.06 -5.48 25.96
C ASP A 459 11.77 -6.19 26.42
N GLY A 460 11.59 -7.44 26.03
CA GLY A 460 10.35 -8.20 25.96
C GLY A 460 9.51 -8.30 27.25
N ARG A 461 9.94 -7.66 28.31
CA ARG A 461 9.17 -7.26 29.49
C ARG A 461 9.82 -6.03 30.09
N LEU A 462 9.16 -4.90 29.96
CA LEU A 462 9.53 -3.71 30.74
C LEU A 462 9.54 -4.09 32.21
N ARG A 463 10.73 -4.29 32.78
CA ARG A 463 10.89 -4.62 34.19
C ARG A 463 10.97 -3.32 34.99
N PRO A 464 10.38 -3.29 36.19
CA PRO A 464 10.60 -2.17 37.07
C PRO A 464 12.10 -2.09 37.45
N ALA A 465 12.55 -0.90 37.84
CA ALA A 465 13.90 -0.74 38.34
C ALA A 465 14.14 -1.74 39.51
N LYS A 466 15.36 -2.29 39.59
CA LYS A 466 15.72 -3.29 40.62
C LYS A 466 15.37 -2.82 42.03
N ASP A 467 15.47 -1.51 42.27
CA ASP A 467 15.24 -0.88 43.56
C ASP A 467 13.80 -0.33 43.71
N TYR A 468 12.89 -0.65 42.78
CA TYR A 468 11.50 -0.17 42.86
C TYR A 468 10.69 -0.93 43.90
N SER A 469 10.02 -0.20 44.76
CA SER A 469 9.07 -0.72 45.73
C SER A 469 7.93 0.27 45.90
N LEU A 470 6.78 -0.22 46.27
CA LEU A 470 5.60 0.60 46.59
C LEU A 470 5.73 1.31 47.94
N GLU A 471 6.66 0.83 48.79
CA GLU A 471 6.89 1.36 50.11
C GLU A 471 7.51 2.76 50.06
N GLY A 472 6.97 3.66 50.84
CA GLY A 472 7.42 5.06 50.90
C GLY A 472 6.83 5.98 49.85
N LEU A 473 6.06 5.47 48.86
CA LEU A 473 5.36 6.31 47.90
C LEU A 473 4.25 7.11 48.59
N SER A 474 4.12 8.39 48.22
CA SER A 474 3.01 9.23 48.66
C SER A 474 1.87 9.14 47.61
N LEU A 475 0.75 8.62 48.07
CA LEU A 475 -0.38 8.31 47.23
C LEU A 475 -1.67 8.84 47.84
N ASP A 476 -2.55 9.36 46.96
CA ASP A 476 -3.95 9.62 47.27
C ASP A 476 -4.81 8.74 46.35
N SER A 477 -5.43 7.73 46.94
CA SER A 477 -6.26 6.76 46.25
C SER A 477 -7.29 6.18 47.20
N SER A 478 -8.50 5.98 46.69
CA SER A 478 -9.58 5.30 47.45
C SER A 478 -9.29 3.83 47.72
N VAL A 479 -8.37 3.21 46.97
CA VAL A 479 -7.98 1.81 47.12
C VAL A 479 -6.47 1.70 47.15
N PRO A 480 -5.90 0.98 48.17
CA PRO A 480 -4.45 0.76 48.24
C PRO A 480 -3.88 0.05 47.01
N LEU A 481 -2.66 0.45 46.56
CA LEU A 481 -2.02 -0.15 45.38
C LEU A 481 -1.93 -1.68 45.40
N PRO A 482 -1.60 -2.36 46.50
CA PRO A 482 -1.59 -3.82 46.55
C PRO A 482 -2.94 -4.44 46.17
N ARG A 483 -4.06 -3.83 46.58
CA ARG A 483 -5.40 -4.27 46.18
C ARG A 483 -5.70 -4.05 44.72
N ILE A 484 -5.16 -2.99 44.12
CA ILE A 484 -5.26 -2.77 42.67
C ILE A 484 -4.49 -3.86 41.88
N VAL A 485 -3.32 -4.27 42.40
CA VAL A 485 -2.54 -5.37 41.81
C VAL A 485 -3.31 -6.70 41.94
N GLU A 486 -3.96 -6.97 43.07
CA GLU A 486 -4.82 -8.15 43.26
C GLU A 486 -6.01 -8.13 42.30
N ALA A 487 -6.69 -6.99 42.16
CA ALA A 487 -7.80 -6.81 41.24
C ALA A 487 -7.36 -7.04 39.78
N ALA A 488 -6.19 -6.55 39.38
CA ALA A 488 -5.64 -6.76 38.05
C ALA A 488 -5.30 -8.25 37.78
N ARG A 489 -4.83 -8.96 38.80
CA ARG A 489 -4.56 -10.41 38.72
C ARG A 489 -5.86 -11.21 38.58
N ALA A 490 -6.88 -10.89 39.36
CA ALA A 490 -8.18 -11.52 39.29
C ALA A 490 -8.85 -11.28 37.92
N PHE A 491 -8.83 -10.03 37.45
CA PHE A 491 -9.34 -9.64 36.14
C PHE A 491 -8.69 -10.43 35.00
N ARG A 492 -7.36 -10.60 35.05
CA ARG A 492 -6.65 -11.38 34.02
C ARG A 492 -7.05 -12.86 34.04
N ALA A 493 -7.18 -13.46 35.23
CA ALA A 493 -7.64 -14.84 35.35
C ALA A 493 -9.07 -15.02 34.80
N GLU A 494 -9.94 -14.02 34.97
CA GLU A 494 -11.28 -14.00 34.43
C GLU A 494 -11.27 -13.89 32.90
N LEU A 495 -10.42 -13.03 32.31
CA LEU A 495 -10.25 -12.93 30.85
C LEU A 495 -9.78 -14.24 30.21
N GLU A 496 -8.87 -14.96 30.86
CA GLU A 496 -8.37 -16.26 30.40
C GLU A 496 -9.44 -17.35 30.45
N ALA A 497 -10.40 -17.25 31.39
CA ALA A 497 -11.51 -18.20 31.59
C ALA A 497 -12.68 -17.96 30.59
N VAL A 498 -12.87 -16.72 30.12
CA VAL A 498 -14.02 -16.31 29.26
C VAL A 498 -13.61 -16.23 27.80
N GLU A 499 -13.15 -17.31 27.18
CA GLU A 499 -12.86 -17.35 25.74
C GLU A 499 -14.10 -17.32 24.80
N SER A 500 -15.34 -17.41 25.31
CA SER A 500 -16.48 -17.73 24.44
C SER A 500 -17.75 -16.89 24.57
N ASP A 501 -17.92 -15.98 25.50
CA ASP A 501 -19.19 -15.24 25.63
C ASP A 501 -19.06 -13.73 25.39
N ARG A 502 -19.70 -13.27 24.30
CA ARG A 502 -19.75 -11.85 23.89
C ARG A 502 -20.92 -11.12 24.59
N GLY A 503 -21.04 -11.25 25.89
CA GLY A 503 -22.06 -10.55 26.66
C GLY A 503 -21.80 -9.04 26.75
N VAL A 504 -22.88 -8.26 26.90
CA VAL A 504 -22.88 -6.78 26.94
C VAL A 504 -22.12 -6.21 28.14
N ASP A 505 -21.86 -7.00 29.20
CA ASP A 505 -21.18 -6.62 30.44
C ASP A 505 -19.76 -7.23 30.57
N ALA A 506 -18.93 -7.13 29.54
CA ALA A 506 -17.53 -7.56 29.66
C ALA A 506 -16.82 -6.74 30.75
N PRO A 507 -16.11 -7.40 31.70
CA PRO A 507 -15.40 -6.71 32.75
C PRO A 507 -14.34 -5.76 32.18
N ARG A 508 -14.12 -4.61 32.84
CA ARG A 508 -13.19 -3.56 32.40
C ARG A 508 -12.30 -3.15 33.55
N LEU A 509 -11.03 -2.97 33.27
CA LEU A 509 -10.08 -2.48 34.24
C LEU A 509 -9.27 -1.32 33.68
N ASN A 510 -9.76 -0.11 33.94
CA ASN A 510 -9.13 1.14 33.46
C ASN A 510 -8.55 1.88 34.69
N LEU A 511 -7.25 2.17 34.69
CA LEU A 511 -6.56 2.90 35.71
C LEU A 511 -6.13 4.28 35.21
N LEU A 512 -6.36 5.31 36.03
CA LEU A 512 -5.81 6.65 35.80
C LEU A 512 -4.74 6.93 36.86
N LEU A 513 -3.51 7.18 36.43
CA LEU A 513 -2.39 7.60 37.25
C LEU A 513 -2.14 9.08 37.00
N SER A 514 -2.25 9.89 38.03
CA SER A 514 -2.05 11.34 37.94
C SER A 514 -1.00 11.83 38.93
N GLY A 515 -0.42 13.01 38.67
CA GLY A 515 0.49 13.64 39.60
C GLY A 515 1.79 14.15 38.97
N PRO A 516 2.66 14.81 39.78
CA PRO A 516 3.88 15.45 39.25
C PRO A 516 4.82 14.47 38.54
N PRO A 517 5.67 14.96 37.63
CA PRO A 517 6.67 14.13 36.96
C PRO A 517 7.68 13.55 37.97
N GLY A 518 8.20 12.35 37.71
CA GLY A 518 9.21 11.69 38.53
C GLY A 518 8.65 10.98 39.78
N THR A 519 7.34 11.01 40.06
CA THR A 519 6.71 10.39 41.21
C THR A 519 6.55 8.86 41.14
N GLY A 520 6.88 8.23 39.98
CA GLY A 520 6.94 6.77 39.86
C GLY A 520 5.76 6.13 39.11
N LYS A 521 4.91 6.92 38.42
CA LYS A 521 3.75 6.43 37.65
C LYS A 521 4.13 5.32 36.66
N THR A 522 5.08 5.59 35.78
CA THR A 522 5.56 4.63 34.76
C THR A 522 6.20 3.39 35.37
N GLU A 523 6.97 3.54 36.48
CA GLU A 523 7.55 2.41 37.17
C GLU A 523 6.49 1.54 37.87
N PHE A 524 5.39 2.14 38.35
CA PHE A 524 4.26 1.39 38.88
C PHE A 524 3.62 0.48 37.84
N VAL A 525 3.46 0.97 36.60
CA VAL A 525 2.89 0.15 35.50
C VAL A 525 3.79 -1.03 35.18
N LYS A 526 5.11 -0.82 35.12
CA LYS A 526 6.08 -1.89 34.95
C LYS A 526 6.02 -2.91 36.09
N HIS A 527 5.88 -2.43 37.31
CA HIS A 527 5.71 -3.28 38.50
C HIS A 527 4.41 -4.09 38.42
N LEU A 528 3.30 -3.45 38.04
CA LEU A 528 2.01 -4.12 37.84
C LEU A 528 2.14 -5.25 36.80
N GLY A 529 2.74 -4.96 35.64
CA GLY A 529 2.98 -5.96 34.61
C GLY A 529 3.81 -7.15 35.08
N ALA A 530 4.89 -6.88 35.83
CA ALA A 530 5.73 -7.93 36.43
C ALA A 530 4.96 -8.79 37.46
N GLN A 531 4.12 -8.17 38.32
CA GLN A 531 3.35 -8.84 39.36
C GLN A 531 2.24 -9.75 38.81
N ILE A 532 1.62 -9.37 37.70
CA ILE A 532 0.57 -10.19 37.09
C ILE A 532 1.09 -11.03 35.92
N GLY A 533 2.38 -10.95 35.59
CA GLY A 533 3.00 -11.69 34.51
C GLY A 533 2.56 -11.24 33.11
N ALA A 534 2.07 -9.99 32.97
CA ALA A 534 1.62 -9.42 31.67
C ALA A 534 2.70 -8.58 31.00
N LYS A 535 2.73 -8.60 29.67
CA LYS A 535 3.47 -7.63 28.85
C LYS A 535 2.84 -6.24 29.02
N VAL A 536 3.64 -5.19 28.91
CA VAL A 536 3.16 -3.80 28.92
C VAL A 536 3.44 -3.19 27.56
N VAL A 537 2.40 -2.87 26.83
CA VAL A 537 2.48 -2.12 25.58
C VAL A 537 2.42 -0.63 25.91
N VAL A 538 3.53 0.07 25.73
CA VAL A 538 3.65 1.50 26.04
C VAL A 538 3.43 2.32 24.76
N ARG A 539 2.60 3.35 24.86
CA ARG A 539 2.43 4.37 23.82
C ARG A 539 2.43 5.76 24.46
N MET A 540 3.27 6.63 23.94
CA MET A 540 3.22 8.04 24.31
C MET A 540 2.05 8.72 23.59
N GLY A 541 1.48 9.76 24.19
CA GLY A 541 0.47 10.57 23.51
C GLY A 541 0.93 11.06 22.15
N SER A 542 2.21 11.41 21.99
CA SER A 542 2.84 11.80 20.71
C SER A 542 2.85 10.69 19.65
N ASP A 543 2.96 9.41 20.05
CA ASP A 543 3.01 8.27 19.13
C ASP A 543 1.62 8.00 18.50
N LEU A 544 0.57 8.46 19.15
CA LEU A 544 -0.80 8.31 18.68
C LEU A 544 -1.21 9.41 17.71
N LEU A 545 -0.61 10.59 17.81
CA LEU A 545 -0.95 11.74 16.96
C LEU A 545 -0.43 11.55 15.52
N SER A 546 -1.23 11.98 14.54
CA SER A 546 -0.89 11.97 13.13
C SER A 546 -1.28 13.29 12.47
N MET A 547 -0.47 13.76 11.52
CA MET A 547 -0.79 14.93 10.70
C MET A 547 -1.88 14.64 9.64
N PHE A 548 -2.17 13.38 9.39
CA PHE A 548 -3.16 12.97 8.39
C PHE A 548 -4.52 12.76 9.03
N VAL A 549 -5.58 13.18 8.34
CA VAL A 549 -6.97 12.99 8.76
C VAL A 549 -7.26 11.48 8.90
N GLY A 550 -7.79 11.08 10.05
CA GLY A 550 -8.07 9.67 10.37
C GLY A 550 -6.84 8.86 10.84
N GLY A 551 -5.63 9.43 10.77
CA GLY A 551 -4.41 8.73 11.18
C GLY A 551 -4.30 8.55 12.69
N THR A 552 -4.73 9.53 13.47
CA THR A 552 -4.75 9.44 14.94
C THR A 552 -5.72 8.37 15.42
N GLU A 553 -6.93 8.32 14.86
CA GLU A 553 -7.94 7.32 15.18
C GLU A 553 -7.46 5.90 14.86
N GLU A 554 -6.74 5.74 13.74
CA GLU A 554 -6.16 4.44 13.38
C GLU A 554 -5.01 4.03 14.31
N ASN A 555 -4.14 4.97 14.72
CA ASN A 555 -3.07 4.72 15.67
C ASN A 555 -3.63 4.31 17.05
N ILE A 556 -4.66 5.00 17.52
CA ILE A 556 -5.38 4.63 18.75
C ILE A 556 -5.93 3.20 18.60
N ALA A 557 -6.71 2.96 17.56
CA ALA A 557 -7.31 1.65 17.32
C ALA A 557 -6.27 0.53 17.20
N ARG A 558 -5.09 0.81 16.63
CA ARG A 558 -3.98 -0.13 16.53
C ARG A 558 -3.38 -0.47 17.91
N ALA A 559 -3.14 0.54 18.74
CA ALA A 559 -2.60 0.33 20.07
C ALA A 559 -3.51 -0.57 20.93
N PHE A 560 -4.81 -0.34 20.90
CA PHE A 560 -5.78 -1.18 21.61
C PHE A 560 -5.81 -2.63 21.12
N ARG A 561 -5.83 -2.84 19.79
CA ARG A 561 -5.80 -4.18 19.20
C ARG A 561 -4.51 -4.95 19.49
N GLU A 562 -3.37 -4.26 19.46
CA GLU A 562 -2.09 -4.85 19.81
C GLU A 562 -2.07 -5.35 21.25
N ALA A 563 -2.55 -4.53 22.18
CA ALA A 563 -2.64 -4.92 23.58
C ALA A 563 -3.61 -6.10 23.81
N GLU A 564 -4.75 -6.13 23.12
CA GLU A 564 -5.69 -7.26 23.15
C GLU A 564 -5.06 -8.54 22.58
N ALA A 565 -4.39 -8.46 21.43
CA ALA A 565 -3.76 -9.59 20.78
C ALA A 565 -2.64 -10.23 21.63
N GLU A 566 -1.90 -9.41 22.37
CA GLU A 566 -0.81 -9.84 23.27
C GLU A 566 -1.31 -10.18 24.68
N ASN A 567 -2.60 -9.99 24.97
CA ASN A 567 -3.14 -10.04 26.34
C ASN A 567 -2.30 -9.19 27.31
N ALA A 568 -1.94 -7.99 26.87
CA ALA A 568 -1.02 -7.07 27.52
C ALA A 568 -1.76 -5.94 28.25
N ILE A 569 -1.06 -5.28 29.19
CA ILE A 569 -1.49 -3.99 29.72
C ILE A 569 -1.23 -2.94 28.64
N LEU A 570 -2.24 -2.18 28.23
CA LEU A 570 -2.05 -0.98 27.40
C LEU A 570 -1.73 0.20 28.33
N PHE A 571 -0.53 0.72 28.21
CA PHE A 571 -0.11 1.90 28.94
C PHE A 571 0.03 3.10 28.01
N LEU A 572 -0.83 4.10 28.24
CA LEU A 572 -0.81 5.36 27.54
C LEU A 572 -0.19 6.42 28.46
N ASP A 573 1.02 6.87 28.14
CA ASP A 573 1.74 7.88 28.91
C ASP A 573 1.61 9.27 28.25
N GLU A 574 1.61 10.31 29.07
CA GLU A 574 1.48 11.72 28.65
C GLU A 574 0.24 11.98 27.77
N VAL A 575 -0.90 11.43 28.18
CA VAL A 575 -2.16 11.60 27.42
C VAL A 575 -2.86 12.95 27.65
N ASP A 576 -2.17 13.91 28.24
CA ASP A 576 -2.71 15.22 28.61
C ASP A 576 -3.41 15.92 27.45
N GLY A 577 -2.80 15.88 26.25
CA GLY A 577 -3.37 16.50 25.04
C GLY A 577 -4.62 15.80 24.50
N MET A 578 -4.77 14.49 24.77
CA MET A 578 -5.83 13.66 24.19
C MET A 578 -7.06 13.53 25.10
N LEU A 579 -6.92 13.83 26.39
CA LEU A 579 -7.98 13.67 27.40
C LEU A 579 -8.47 15.00 27.96
N ARG A 580 -8.07 16.13 27.39
CA ARG A 580 -8.50 17.48 27.82
C ARG A 580 -10.00 17.68 27.69
N ALA A 581 -10.53 18.57 28.50
CA ALA A 581 -11.92 18.95 28.46
C ALA A 581 -12.29 19.50 27.07
N ARG A 582 -13.39 18.98 26.49
CA ARG A 582 -13.88 19.32 25.14
C ARG A 582 -14.13 20.82 24.94
N GLY A 583 -14.43 21.54 26.03
CA GLY A 583 -14.59 23.01 26.00
C GLY A 583 -13.30 23.78 25.76
N MET A 584 -12.13 23.14 25.86
CA MET A 584 -10.81 23.73 25.59
C MET A 584 -10.26 23.35 24.20
N ALA A 585 -11.00 22.53 23.42
CA ALA A 585 -10.62 22.14 22.07
C ALA A 585 -10.67 23.37 21.14
N GLN A 586 -9.59 23.62 20.41
CA GLN A 586 -9.50 24.69 19.43
C GLN A 586 -9.99 24.27 18.05
N HIS A 587 -10.02 22.95 17.78
CA HIS A 587 -10.40 22.38 16.50
C HIS A 587 -11.34 21.19 16.66
N SER A 588 -12.24 21.01 15.69
CA SER A 588 -13.24 19.91 15.69
C SER A 588 -12.60 18.50 15.67
N TRP A 589 -11.43 18.33 15.07
CA TRP A 589 -10.72 17.07 15.01
C TRP A 589 -10.19 16.61 16.39
N GLU A 590 -9.87 17.53 17.31
CA GLU A 590 -9.47 17.20 18.69
C GLU A 590 -10.63 16.51 19.42
N VAL A 591 -11.86 16.98 19.22
CA VAL A 591 -13.07 16.34 19.80
C VAL A 591 -13.27 14.94 19.25
N THR A 592 -12.99 14.71 17.97
CA THR A 592 -13.13 13.39 17.34
C THR A 592 -12.11 12.39 17.92
N GLN A 593 -10.88 12.83 18.16
CA GLN A 593 -9.83 12.00 18.78
C GLN A 593 -10.19 11.58 20.21
N VAL A 594 -10.68 12.51 21.02
CA VAL A 594 -11.18 12.21 22.37
C VAL A 594 -12.31 11.19 22.32
N ASN A 595 -13.27 11.37 21.41
CA ASN A 595 -14.41 10.45 21.26
C ASN A 595 -13.96 9.04 20.83
N GLU A 596 -13.02 8.91 19.89
CA GLU A 596 -12.49 7.60 19.49
C GLU A 596 -11.79 6.91 20.65
N LEU A 597 -10.95 7.64 21.41
CA LEU A 597 -10.29 7.08 22.59
C LEU A 597 -11.32 6.60 23.65
N LEU A 598 -12.34 7.42 23.94
CA LEU A 598 -13.39 7.07 24.89
C LEU A 598 -14.19 5.84 24.41
N HIS A 599 -14.50 5.78 23.13
CA HIS A 599 -15.19 4.63 22.53
C HIS A 599 -14.36 3.34 22.65
N ARG A 600 -13.05 3.42 22.41
CA ARG A 600 -12.14 2.28 22.58
C ARG A 600 -12.02 1.84 24.04
N MET A 601 -11.91 2.78 24.96
CA MET A 601 -11.87 2.49 26.41
C MET A 601 -13.10 1.73 26.89
N GLU A 602 -14.27 2.00 26.29
CA GLU A 602 -15.53 1.32 26.65
C GLU A 602 -15.60 -0.12 26.13
N ASN A 603 -14.93 -0.41 25.03
CA ASN A 603 -14.99 -1.71 24.35
C ASN A 603 -13.72 -2.57 24.56
N PHE A 604 -12.73 -2.06 25.28
CA PHE A 604 -11.45 -2.71 25.46
C PHE A 604 -11.55 -3.90 26.43
N ARG A 605 -11.07 -5.05 25.99
CA ARG A 605 -11.02 -6.28 26.76
C ARG A 605 -9.61 -6.51 27.30
N GLY A 606 -9.15 -5.62 28.14
CA GLY A 606 -7.80 -5.66 28.68
C GLY A 606 -7.65 -4.68 29.84
N ILE A 607 -6.43 -4.57 30.35
CA ILE A 607 -6.07 -3.61 31.37
C ILE A 607 -5.53 -2.35 30.69
N LEU A 608 -6.24 -1.23 30.81
CA LEU A 608 -5.80 0.07 30.35
C LEU A 608 -5.25 0.88 31.52
N VAL A 609 -4.07 1.45 31.34
CA VAL A 609 -3.49 2.42 32.27
C VAL A 609 -3.17 3.70 31.53
N CYS A 610 -3.69 4.82 31.99
CA CYS A 610 -3.37 6.16 31.46
C CYS A 610 -2.59 6.94 32.51
N ALA A 611 -1.52 7.64 32.10
CA ALA A 611 -0.79 8.55 32.98
C ALA A 611 -0.87 9.99 32.47
N THR A 612 -1.06 10.92 33.42
CA THR A 612 -1.12 12.36 33.18
C THR A 612 -0.36 13.13 34.24
N ASN A 613 0.22 14.24 33.86
CA ASN A 613 0.81 15.22 34.79
C ASN A 613 -0.20 16.31 35.17
N HIS A 614 -1.32 16.44 34.43
CA HIS A 614 -2.31 17.52 34.54
C HIS A 614 -3.73 16.95 34.73
N ALA A 615 -3.98 16.39 35.93
CA ALA A 615 -5.27 15.76 36.24
C ALA A 615 -6.46 16.74 36.22
N ASP A 616 -6.21 18.01 36.54
CA ASP A 616 -7.23 19.03 36.68
C ASP A 616 -7.74 19.52 35.29
N ASP A 617 -6.99 19.27 34.22
CA ASP A 617 -7.35 19.62 32.83
C ASP A 617 -8.20 18.55 32.12
N LEU A 618 -8.42 17.40 32.77
CA LEU A 618 -9.13 16.27 32.16
C LEU A 618 -10.64 16.52 32.08
N ASP A 619 -11.26 16.03 31.00
CA ASP A 619 -12.72 16.01 30.86
C ASP A 619 -13.36 15.14 31.97
N PRO A 620 -14.30 15.69 32.78
CA PRO A 620 -15.01 14.92 33.80
C PRO A 620 -15.70 13.66 33.27
N ALA A 621 -16.17 13.66 32.02
CA ALA A 621 -16.74 12.51 31.37
C ALA A 621 -15.70 11.39 31.14
N THR A 622 -14.46 11.77 30.85
CA THR A 622 -13.32 10.85 30.71
C THR A 622 -12.94 10.24 32.04
N VAL A 623 -12.84 11.05 33.11
CA VAL A 623 -12.46 10.62 34.45
C VAL A 623 -13.42 9.56 35.04
N ARG A 624 -14.70 9.64 34.69
CA ARG A 624 -15.73 8.64 35.12
C ARG A 624 -15.54 7.25 34.53
N ARG A 625 -14.78 7.10 33.43
CA ARG A 625 -14.54 5.82 32.75
C ARG A 625 -13.38 5.03 33.33
N PHE A 626 -12.65 5.61 34.29
CA PHE A 626 -11.59 4.92 35.01
C PHE A 626 -12.13 4.24 36.28
N THR A 627 -11.87 2.93 36.35
CA THR A 627 -12.24 2.09 37.50
C THR A 627 -11.47 2.52 38.77
N PHE A 628 -10.17 2.73 38.61
CA PHE A 628 -9.32 3.20 39.68
C PHE A 628 -8.61 4.50 39.30
N LYS A 629 -8.52 5.41 40.27
CA LYS A 629 -7.85 6.71 40.11
C LYS A 629 -6.82 6.81 41.23
N VAL A 630 -5.57 6.97 40.85
CA VAL A 630 -4.43 7.03 41.80
C VAL A 630 -3.67 8.31 41.53
N ARG A 631 -3.62 9.18 42.50
CA ARG A 631 -2.80 10.38 42.48
C ARG A 631 -1.47 10.10 43.18
N PHE A 632 -0.41 10.24 42.48
CA PHE A 632 0.96 10.23 42.98
C PHE A 632 1.34 11.63 43.40
N ASP A 633 1.95 11.77 44.58
CA ASP A 633 2.39 13.06 45.12
C ASP A 633 3.87 13.02 45.48
N TYR A 634 4.40 14.16 45.83
CA TYR A 634 5.75 14.27 46.38
C TYR A 634 5.87 13.48 47.68
N LEU A 635 7.07 12.98 47.93
CA LEU A 635 7.33 12.11 49.09
C LEU A 635 7.10 12.84 50.44
N LYS A 636 6.42 12.17 51.35
CA LYS A 636 6.32 12.58 52.76
C LYS A 636 7.62 12.26 53.48
N GLU A 637 7.79 12.78 54.72
CA GLU A 637 9.01 12.63 55.51
C GLU A 637 9.50 11.20 55.61
N GLU A 638 8.62 10.27 55.94
CA GLU A 638 8.94 8.83 56.02
C GLU A 638 9.40 8.26 54.69
N GLY A 639 8.69 8.61 53.63
CA GLY A 639 9.02 8.18 52.27
C GLY A 639 10.36 8.70 51.78
N LYS A 640 10.69 9.96 52.10
CA LYS A 640 12.01 10.53 51.79
C LYS A 640 13.13 9.73 52.45
N ALA A 641 12.97 9.37 53.69
CA ALA A 641 13.97 8.58 54.44
C ALA A 641 14.13 7.17 53.85
N ILE A 642 13.03 6.49 53.54
CA ILE A 642 13.03 5.16 52.90
C ILE A 642 13.74 5.20 51.55
N PHE A 643 13.42 6.18 50.69
CA PHE A 643 14.06 6.32 49.39
C PHE A 643 15.53 6.70 49.49
N PHE A 644 15.93 7.54 50.47
CA PHE A 644 17.32 7.90 50.70
C PHE A 644 18.16 6.68 51.07
N GLU A 645 17.75 5.94 52.11
CA GLU A 645 18.47 4.74 52.59
C GLU A 645 18.53 3.67 51.50
N ARG A 646 17.44 3.45 50.75
CA ARG A 646 17.36 2.45 49.69
C ARG A 646 18.25 2.82 48.47
N MET A 647 18.24 4.09 48.04
CA MET A 647 18.94 4.50 46.81
C MET A 647 20.44 4.73 47.04
N PHE A 648 20.83 5.18 48.22
CA PHE A 648 22.22 5.54 48.51
C PHE A 648 22.93 4.54 49.42
N GLY A 649 22.19 3.67 50.13
CA GLY A 649 22.77 2.69 51.05
C GLY A 649 23.37 3.33 52.32
N THR A 650 23.07 4.60 52.60
CA THR A 650 23.64 5.39 53.70
C THR A 650 22.56 5.60 54.76
N ALA A 651 22.85 5.22 56.02
CA ALA A 651 21.96 5.46 57.14
C ALA A 651 21.93 6.94 57.51
N LEU A 652 20.74 7.43 57.82
CA LEU A 652 20.48 8.83 58.20
C LEU A 652 20.60 9.01 59.72
N THR A 653 21.34 10.00 60.17
CA THR A 653 21.26 10.47 61.54
C THR A 653 19.95 11.23 61.79
N ALA A 654 19.58 11.45 63.05
CA ALA A 654 18.39 12.23 63.40
C ALA A 654 18.44 13.66 62.81
N ARG A 655 19.64 14.26 62.72
CA ARG A 655 19.86 15.57 62.11
C ARG A 655 19.65 15.51 60.58
N ASP A 656 20.22 14.52 59.93
CA ASP A 656 20.10 14.34 58.47
C ASP A 656 18.63 14.06 58.07
N ARG A 657 17.89 13.32 58.88
CA ARG A 657 16.44 13.09 58.67
C ARG A 657 15.64 14.40 58.74
N ALA A 658 15.93 15.25 59.75
CA ALA A 658 15.28 16.54 59.88
C ALA A 658 15.62 17.47 58.68
N GLU A 659 16.87 17.46 58.21
CA GLU A 659 17.29 18.19 57.02
C GLU A 659 16.62 17.68 55.76
N LEU A 660 16.58 16.36 55.54
CA LEU A 660 15.89 15.73 54.41
C LEU A 660 14.38 16.04 54.42
N ALA A 661 13.75 16.01 55.61
CA ALA A 661 12.34 16.35 55.77
C ALA A 661 12.04 17.79 55.31
N SER A 662 12.98 18.71 55.57
CA SER A 662 12.83 20.14 55.18
C SER A 662 12.92 20.41 53.69
N ILE A 663 13.45 19.50 52.86
CA ILE A 663 13.55 19.68 51.41
C ILE A 663 12.16 19.48 50.79
N PRO A 664 11.56 20.47 50.16
CA PRO A 664 10.23 20.36 49.58
C PRO A 664 10.25 19.58 48.24
N ASP A 665 9.09 19.15 47.80
CA ASP A 665 8.80 18.65 46.41
C ASP A 665 9.75 17.56 45.91
N LEU A 666 10.24 16.68 46.81
CA LEU A 666 11.07 15.53 46.40
C LEU A 666 10.21 14.38 45.89
N ALA A 667 10.58 13.86 44.74
CA ALA A 667 10.02 12.69 44.11
C ALA A 667 11.08 11.54 44.02
N PRO A 668 10.68 10.28 43.87
CA PRO A 668 11.60 9.15 43.65
C PRO A 668 12.60 9.36 42.54
N GLY A 669 12.18 10.07 41.48
CA GLY A 669 13.02 10.42 40.30
C GLY A 669 14.24 11.27 40.68
N ASP A 670 14.14 12.15 41.67
CA ASP A 670 15.22 13.04 42.10
C ASP A 670 16.36 12.26 42.74
N PHE A 671 16.02 11.29 43.55
CA PHE A 671 17.02 10.38 44.13
C PHE A 671 17.76 9.59 43.07
N ARG A 672 17.05 9.18 41.99
CA ARG A 672 17.67 8.49 40.86
C ARG A 672 18.60 9.42 40.08
N THR A 673 18.18 10.65 39.79
CA THR A 673 19.00 11.67 39.13
C THR A 673 20.28 11.95 39.89
N VAL A 674 20.17 12.21 41.19
CA VAL A 674 21.32 12.44 42.09
C VAL A 674 22.24 11.23 42.14
N ARG A 675 21.71 10.02 42.29
CA ARG A 675 22.51 8.79 42.21
C ARG A 675 23.27 8.63 40.91
N GLN A 676 22.63 8.95 39.80
CA GLN A 676 23.22 8.85 38.47
C GLN A 676 24.33 9.89 38.22
N SER A 677 24.11 11.13 38.65
CA SER A 677 25.12 12.20 38.53
C SER A 677 26.38 11.87 39.33
N LEU A 678 26.23 11.38 40.56
CA LEU A 678 27.34 10.99 41.40
C LEU A 678 28.14 9.80 40.90
N ARG A 679 27.49 8.85 40.20
CA ARG A 679 28.17 7.72 39.55
C ARG A 679 29.18 8.20 38.50
N TYR A 680 28.84 9.26 37.75
CA TYR A 680 29.74 9.83 36.75
C TYR A 680 30.87 10.68 37.36
N LEU A 681 30.65 11.23 38.54
CA LEU A 681 31.66 12.05 39.26
C LEU A 681 32.68 11.21 40.05
N GLY A 682 32.50 9.88 40.13
CA GLY A 682 33.48 8.94 40.71
C GLY A 682 33.69 9.12 42.22
N SER A 683 32.79 9.80 42.93
CA SER A 683 32.88 10.05 44.37
C SER A 683 31.88 9.19 45.16
N SER A 684 32.30 8.69 46.34
CA SER A 684 31.36 8.15 47.35
C SER A 684 31.01 9.29 48.31
N PRO A 685 29.91 10.01 48.07
CA PRO A 685 29.57 11.19 48.85
C PRO A 685 29.06 10.82 50.25
N ASP A 686 29.32 11.67 51.22
CA ASP A 686 28.73 11.59 52.52
C ASP A 686 27.24 12.01 52.52
N ALA A 687 26.52 11.75 53.60
CA ALA A 687 25.09 12.10 53.70
C ALA A 687 24.84 13.59 53.46
N ALA A 688 25.72 14.46 53.91
CA ALA A 688 25.58 15.92 53.74
C ALA A 688 25.72 16.37 52.29
N ALA A 689 26.61 15.76 51.52
CA ALA A 689 26.74 16.02 50.05
C ALA A 689 25.49 15.54 49.30
N LEU A 690 24.94 14.38 49.64
CA LEU A 690 23.69 13.85 49.07
C LEU A 690 22.49 14.77 49.33
N LEU A 691 22.36 15.26 50.56
CA LEU A 691 21.31 16.18 50.97
C LEU A 691 21.38 17.51 50.21
N ARG A 692 22.60 18.05 50.03
CA ARG A 692 22.81 19.25 49.18
C ARG A 692 22.39 19.03 47.75
N ALA A 693 22.82 17.92 47.12
CA ALA A 693 22.44 17.61 45.78
C ALA A 693 20.92 17.44 45.58
N LEU A 694 20.22 16.79 46.56
CA LEU A 694 18.77 16.68 46.55
C LEU A 694 18.08 18.05 46.69
N ARG A 695 18.66 18.95 47.51
CA ARG A 695 18.13 20.30 47.66
C ARG A 695 18.30 21.12 46.36
N GLU A 696 19.45 21.03 45.72
CA GLU A 696 19.70 21.69 44.44
C GLU A 696 18.71 21.21 43.35
N GLU A 697 18.40 19.90 43.31
CA GLU A 697 17.43 19.35 42.39
C GLU A 697 16.00 19.86 42.67
N SER A 698 15.61 19.94 43.94
CA SER A 698 14.32 20.51 44.36
C SER A 698 14.21 21.99 43.98
N ASP A 699 15.25 22.78 44.25
CA ASP A 699 15.28 24.23 43.99
C ASP A 699 15.27 24.50 42.47
N ALA A 700 15.96 23.66 41.66
CA ALA A 700 15.93 23.74 40.19
C ALA A 700 14.53 23.54 39.60
N LYS A 701 13.73 22.65 40.19
CA LYS A 701 12.32 22.46 39.79
C LYS A 701 11.48 23.70 40.11
N ARG A 702 11.60 24.22 41.29
CA ARG A 702 10.83 25.39 41.76
C ARG A 702 11.15 26.65 40.94
N SER A 703 12.41 26.86 40.59
CA SER A 703 12.83 27.98 39.76
C SER A 703 12.27 27.92 38.32
N ARG A 704 12.09 26.71 37.80
CA ARG A 704 11.46 26.51 36.49
C ARG A 704 9.93 26.63 36.54
N GLY A 705 9.28 26.24 37.63
CA GLY A 705 7.83 26.37 37.87
C GLY A 705 7.39 27.83 38.02
N GLY A 706 8.17 28.65 38.73
CA GLY A 706 7.85 30.06 38.99
C GLY A 706 7.91 31.00 37.76
N ARG A 707 8.47 30.56 36.65
CA ARG A 707 8.49 31.34 35.41
C ARG A 707 7.19 31.28 34.57
N ARG A 708 6.24 30.41 34.88
CA ARG A 708 4.96 30.29 34.17
C ARG A 708 3.86 31.26 34.61
N GLU A 709 4.04 32.00 35.71
CA GLU A 709 3.05 33.00 36.18
C GLU A 709 3.34 34.45 35.82
N ARG A 710 4.31 34.75 34.96
CA ARG A 710 4.36 36.10 34.37
C ARG A 710 3.37 36.16 33.22
N LYS A 711 2.12 36.54 33.53
CA LYS A 711 1.17 37.12 32.58
C LYS A 711 1.91 38.25 31.82
N LEU A 712 2.24 38.01 30.58
CA LEU A 712 2.51 39.05 29.62
C LEU A 712 1.17 39.74 29.37
N GLY A 713 0.94 40.83 30.08
CA GLY A 713 -0.05 41.81 29.68
C GLY A 713 0.48 42.55 28.45
N PHE A 714 -0.25 42.42 27.38
CA PHE A 714 -0.52 43.43 26.38
C PHE A 714 -1.83 43.06 25.70
#